data_bc017073d6e47243a5f0080bbd441ad1
#
_entry.id   bc017073d6e47243a5f0080bbd441ad1
#
_cell.length_a   1.000
_cell.length_b   1.000
_cell.length_c   1.000
_cell.angle_alpha   90.00
_cell.angle_beta   90.00
_cell.angle_gamma   90.00
#
_symmetry.space_group_name_H-M   'P 1'
#
loop_
_entity.id
_entity.type
_entity.pdbx_description
1 polymer ?
#
loop_
_entity_poly.entity_id
_entity_poly.type
_entity_poly.pdbx_seq_one_letter_code
_entity_poly.pdbx_strand_id
1 'polypeptide(L)'
;MIVAIDKDFNRIHIEDAVAKQECYCPYCGERLFQKKGEIRRHHFSHMPKSVCKDTWADSYDMSDWHYDWQNSVPKDNQEVLLALGEIKHRADVLIGRTVTEFQRSNMSSKAFSDRNNFYFNLGYKVIWVFDFQEQYASGRLWCEDDKKTFHWTKPRNTFNLYEILTGQVELFFQIASEEENCLVKIGNISSSGFEEFTVSGWFSKAQFLEYLGIHDGVCTAPDREDLSENEEYKRFCQQYGISLNKQQERAVQAVEGANLLLAVPGSGKTTVLVARLGYMILCKNINPDRILAMTFSKQAAKDMHKRFCKVFGEQLGQQVEFHTIHSVANQIVGRYAFLARKTPPKLLEDNKALIIDILKEHLKEYPSDNDIAEAQAAITYIKNMSLSAEEIPEQNFAIDELEKVYAKYQQVFAAQRLMDFDDQVLYAVRLLKALPQLLAEYHQRYSYICIDEAQDTSKAQHELLRLLVGNRSNIFMVGDEDQSIYRFRGAFPQALIDFKETYANPYILWMETNYRSTPEIVNVAARFIAKNQNRYPKNMVAHRPSGDAVQRIDVASRKKQYAAILEIAKKNPADTAVIYRDNDSAIPLIDLLSKNGLPYRCPKKEFRFFTNKIVLDVVAFMKLQQNPRDVESFKRICYKSDFYLDKRTVEFACNTVSRRGITFLEALKEQAKRFDKIERAVQNFEDYVRKTANLGALEFLRYLDANGYGTYMEKNHLDHNKFELLLSLADENPSVPDFLARLDQLRELTDDNVQDSRTGIILTTAHSSKGLEYDTVYLMDVYDGQFPGANATEVLGRRHNMDLIQEERRLFYVAMTRAKNHLNVFAIKGRTTSFVDEILPPPVPTKSTVPAKTRYSIDQFRMEQEKRAREQAESNKEMAAVLKKQENDQRKAAEAAKKEAAAIVQAALAEDCTNRYSQGYAQVKNKSFQSEAIIEDSFGTRWLQCECCGEIKCKDDFSLIGRRNRPSIGVCNKCARKLD
;
A
#
# COMPACT_ATOMS: atom_id res chain seq x y z
N MET A 1 -40.48 -4.31 8.74
CA MET A 1 -39.69 -3.05 8.79
C MET A 1 -40.21 -2.21 9.93
N ILE A 2 -39.37 -1.89 10.91
CA ILE A 2 -39.79 -1.06 12.07
C ILE A 2 -39.32 0.39 11.96
N VAL A 3 -38.54 0.71 10.94
CA VAL A 3 -38.01 2.06 10.66
C VAL A 3 -38.37 2.52 9.25
N ALA A 4 -38.84 3.76 9.13
CA ALA A 4 -39.14 4.48 7.89
C ALA A 4 -38.45 5.87 7.91
N ILE A 5 -38.63 6.65 6.85
CA ILE A 5 -38.24 8.08 6.80
C ILE A 5 -39.48 8.95 6.47
N ASP A 6 -39.47 10.22 6.89
CA ASP A 6 -40.43 11.20 6.46
C ASP A 6 -40.01 11.88 5.13
N LYS A 7 -40.80 12.86 4.68
CA LYS A 7 -40.50 13.63 3.47
C LYS A 7 -39.22 14.48 3.54
N ASP A 8 -38.74 14.75 4.76
CA ASP A 8 -37.54 15.52 5.04
C ASP A 8 -36.33 14.61 5.36
N PHE A 9 -36.50 13.31 5.07
CA PHE A 9 -35.50 12.22 5.31
C PHE A 9 -35.16 11.97 6.79
N ASN A 10 -35.98 12.48 7.73
CA ASN A 10 -35.80 12.14 9.13
C ASN A 10 -36.29 10.71 9.39
N ARG A 11 -35.54 10.00 10.19
CA ARG A 11 -35.82 8.62 10.56
C ARG A 11 -36.99 8.54 11.54
N ILE A 12 -37.94 7.64 11.30
CA ILE A 12 -39.13 7.44 12.12
C ILE A 12 -39.21 5.95 12.52
N HIS A 13 -39.23 5.67 13.81
CA HIS A 13 -39.53 4.34 14.31
C HIS A 13 -41.05 4.12 14.33
N ILE A 14 -41.52 2.89 14.09
CA ILE A 14 -42.94 2.58 13.96
C ILE A 14 -43.73 2.98 15.22
N GLU A 15 -43.15 2.81 16.40
CA GLU A 15 -43.81 3.17 17.66
C GLU A 15 -43.97 4.69 17.82
N ASP A 16 -43.10 5.48 17.22
CA ASP A 16 -43.10 6.94 17.31
C ASP A 16 -43.89 7.59 16.15
N ALA A 17 -44.24 6.80 15.14
CA ALA A 17 -45.01 7.31 13.97
C ALA A 17 -46.42 7.73 14.37
N VAL A 18 -46.80 8.98 14.02
CA VAL A 18 -48.14 9.51 14.25
C VAL A 18 -49.13 8.91 13.25
N ALA A 19 -50.38 8.67 13.68
CA ALA A 19 -51.41 8.14 12.80
C ALA A 19 -51.62 9.02 11.56
N LYS A 20 -51.59 8.39 10.35
CA LYS A 20 -51.66 9.05 9.04
C LYS A 20 -50.43 9.87 8.63
N GLN A 21 -49.35 9.84 9.38
CA GLN A 21 -48.10 10.43 8.98
C GLN A 21 -47.60 9.76 7.70
N GLU A 22 -47.14 10.55 6.71
CA GLU A 22 -46.55 10.02 5.50
C GLU A 22 -45.14 9.49 5.80
N CYS A 23 -44.94 8.20 5.55
CA CYS A 23 -43.70 7.50 5.78
C CYS A 23 -43.23 6.84 4.47
N TYR A 24 -41.93 6.83 4.25
CA TYR A 24 -41.33 6.35 3.03
C TYR A 24 -40.26 5.29 3.33
N CYS A 25 -40.05 4.38 2.40
CA CYS A 25 -39.02 3.35 2.51
C CYS A 25 -37.63 4.00 2.37
N PRO A 26 -36.74 3.84 3.34
CA PRO A 26 -35.37 4.38 3.23
C PRO A 26 -34.55 3.73 2.12
N TYR A 27 -34.97 2.52 1.65
CA TYR A 27 -34.28 1.78 0.58
C TYR A 27 -34.69 2.26 -0.82
N CYS A 28 -36.00 2.29 -1.12
CA CYS A 28 -36.53 2.58 -2.47
C CYS A 28 -37.25 3.92 -2.60
N GLY A 29 -37.51 4.61 -1.48
CA GLY A 29 -38.26 5.88 -1.49
C GLY A 29 -39.76 5.75 -1.67
N GLU A 30 -40.32 4.53 -1.82
CA GLU A 30 -41.80 4.35 -1.95
C GLU A 30 -42.51 4.63 -0.64
N ARG A 31 -43.74 5.12 -0.75
CA ARG A 31 -44.58 5.36 0.41
C ARG A 31 -44.97 4.09 1.11
N LEU A 32 -44.84 4.09 2.44
CA LEU A 32 -45.16 2.99 3.32
C LEU A 32 -46.49 3.17 4.07
N PHE A 33 -47.07 2.03 4.44
CA PHE A 33 -48.26 2.00 5.29
C PHE A 33 -47.87 1.58 6.71
N GLN A 34 -48.42 2.29 7.69
CA GLN A 34 -48.30 1.91 9.10
C GLN A 34 -49.30 0.79 9.41
N LYS A 35 -48.80 -0.31 9.88
CA LYS A 35 -49.57 -1.47 10.35
C LYS A 35 -49.48 -1.50 11.89
N LYS A 36 -50.42 -0.86 12.56
CA LYS A 36 -50.55 -0.76 14.03
C LYS A 36 -51.85 -1.39 14.46
N GLY A 37 -51.96 -2.75 14.50
CA GLY A 37 -53.13 -3.52 14.90
C GLY A 37 -52.87 -4.30 16.22
N GLU A 38 -53.96 -4.62 16.94
CA GLU A 38 -53.86 -5.31 18.22
C GLU A 38 -53.40 -6.77 18.15
N ILE A 39 -53.52 -7.39 16.96
CA ILE A 39 -53.22 -8.84 16.77
C ILE A 39 -51.83 -9.08 16.16
N ARG A 40 -51.27 -8.10 15.42
CA ARG A 40 -49.92 -8.21 14.79
C ARG A 40 -49.06 -7.07 15.26
N ARG A 41 -47.75 -7.36 15.37
CA ARG A 41 -46.76 -6.37 15.74
C ARG A 41 -46.79 -5.17 14.83
N HIS A 42 -46.53 -3.98 15.35
CA HIS A 42 -46.49 -2.76 14.62
C HIS A 42 -45.29 -2.78 13.63
N HIS A 43 -45.58 -2.44 12.36
CA HIS A 43 -44.55 -2.39 11.34
C HIS A 43 -44.96 -1.50 10.16
N PHE A 44 -43.99 -1.07 9.35
CA PHE A 44 -44.25 -0.43 8.05
C PHE A 44 -44.29 -1.49 6.96
N SER A 45 -45.15 -1.34 5.98
CA SER A 45 -45.27 -2.22 4.83
C SER A 45 -45.38 -1.45 3.53
N HIS A 46 -44.82 -1.98 2.44
CA HIS A 46 -45.05 -1.50 1.09
C HIS A 46 -46.45 -1.79 0.60
N MET A 47 -46.87 -1.13 -0.49
CA MET A 47 -48.09 -1.50 -1.23
C MET A 47 -47.96 -2.90 -1.84
N PRO A 48 -49.05 -3.65 -1.97
CA PRO A 48 -49.06 -4.86 -2.79
C PRO A 48 -48.59 -4.54 -4.21
N LYS A 49 -47.61 -5.30 -4.74
CA LYS A 49 -46.91 -5.09 -6.03
C LYS A 49 -45.81 -4.04 -6.04
N SER A 50 -45.25 -3.61 -4.91
CA SER A 50 -44.02 -2.84 -4.88
C SER A 50 -42.86 -3.62 -5.56
N VAL A 51 -42.03 -2.90 -6.32
CA VAL A 51 -40.80 -3.45 -6.95
C VAL A 51 -39.56 -3.20 -6.10
N CYS A 52 -39.76 -2.91 -4.82
CA CYS A 52 -38.64 -2.71 -3.91
C CYS A 52 -37.72 -3.95 -3.87
N LYS A 53 -36.45 -3.75 -4.13
CA LYS A 53 -35.42 -4.83 -4.08
C LYS A 53 -34.90 -5.10 -2.67
N ASP A 54 -35.45 -4.43 -1.66
CA ASP A 54 -35.19 -4.77 -0.27
C ASP A 54 -35.79 -6.16 -0.03
N THR A 55 -34.96 -7.19 0.00
CA THR A 55 -35.36 -8.59 0.15
C THR A 55 -36.11 -8.85 1.47
N TRP A 56 -36.13 -7.89 2.39
CA TRP A 56 -36.85 -7.92 3.67
C TRP A 56 -38.25 -7.35 3.59
N ALA A 57 -38.61 -6.63 2.52
CA ALA A 57 -39.91 -5.98 2.40
C ALA A 57 -41.07 -6.94 2.14
N ASP A 58 -40.82 -8.08 1.47
CA ASP A 58 -41.85 -9.00 1.00
C ASP A 58 -42.03 -10.26 1.89
N SER A 59 -41.10 -10.58 2.80
CA SER A 59 -41.13 -11.76 3.64
C SER A 59 -41.07 -11.43 5.14
N TYR A 60 -41.85 -10.46 5.58
CA TYR A 60 -41.78 -9.97 6.94
C TYR A 60 -42.52 -10.89 7.91
N ASP A 61 -41.95 -12.06 8.17
CA ASP A 61 -42.19 -12.85 9.38
C ASP A 61 -40.97 -12.74 10.30
N MET A 62 -40.73 -11.51 10.82
CA MET A 62 -39.76 -11.32 11.88
C MET A 62 -40.19 -12.17 13.06
N SER A 63 -39.37 -13.15 13.42
CA SER A 63 -39.66 -14.01 14.58
C SER A 63 -39.66 -13.19 15.87
N ASP A 64 -40.41 -13.66 16.86
CA ASP A 64 -40.43 -13.03 18.18
C ASP A 64 -39.03 -12.90 18.76
N TRP A 65 -38.20 -13.90 18.55
CA TRP A 65 -36.80 -13.92 18.91
C TRP A 65 -35.97 -12.77 18.31
N HIS A 66 -36.07 -12.51 17.02
CA HIS A 66 -35.34 -11.45 16.33
C HIS A 66 -35.78 -10.06 16.82
N TYR A 67 -37.09 -9.86 16.94
CA TYR A 67 -37.68 -8.63 17.45
C TYR A 67 -37.25 -8.33 18.88
N ASP A 68 -37.19 -9.35 19.76
CA ASP A 68 -36.77 -9.19 21.14
C ASP A 68 -35.30 -8.78 21.27
N TRP A 69 -34.47 -9.25 20.36
CA TRP A 69 -33.09 -8.78 20.27
C TRP A 69 -32.99 -7.35 19.79
N GLN A 70 -33.69 -6.98 18.73
CA GLN A 70 -33.69 -5.60 18.23
C GLN A 70 -34.21 -4.62 19.28
N ASN A 71 -35.29 -4.94 19.96
CA ASN A 71 -35.87 -4.09 21.02
C ASN A 71 -35.01 -3.96 22.27
N SER A 72 -34.04 -4.80 22.44
CA SER A 72 -33.05 -4.67 23.52
C SER A 72 -32.01 -3.60 23.28
N VAL A 73 -32.05 -2.93 22.11
CA VAL A 73 -31.11 -1.92 21.65
C VAL A 73 -31.82 -0.60 21.43
N PRO A 74 -31.19 0.57 21.66
CA PRO A 74 -31.82 1.87 21.43
C PRO A 74 -32.34 2.01 19.99
N LYS A 75 -33.49 2.68 19.81
CA LYS A 75 -34.20 2.80 18.54
C LYS A 75 -33.32 3.36 17.41
N ASP A 76 -32.42 4.27 17.70
CA ASP A 76 -31.51 4.88 16.72
C ASP A 76 -30.50 3.90 16.14
N ASN A 77 -30.24 2.78 16.82
CA ASN A 77 -29.29 1.76 16.42
C ASN A 77 -29.96 0.56 15.70
N GLN A 78 -31.29 0.53 15.61
CA GLN A 78 -32.04 -0.56 14.99
C GLN A 78 -32.25 -0.34 13.49
N GLU A 79 -32.27 -1.40 12.67
CA GLU A 79 -32.54 -1.36 11.22
C GLU A 79 -31.82 -0.22 10.48
N VAL A 80 -30.52 -0.07 10.63
CA VAL A 80 -29.74 1.00 10.04
C VAL A 80 -29.42 0.68 8.59
N LEU A 81 -29.89 1.51 7.66
CA LEU A 81 -29.59 1.36 6.24
C LEU A 81 -28.17 1.84 5.92
N LEU A 82 -27.36 0.95 5.37
CA LEU A 82 -26.00 1.22 4.90
C LEU A 82 -25.97 1.11 3.37
N ALA A 83 -25.14 1.93 2.71
CA ALA A 83 -25.04 1.99 1.26
C ALA A 83 -23.58 1.96 0.81
N LEU A 84 -23.30 1.13 -0.21
CA LEU A 84 -22.01 1.06 -0.91
C LEU A 84 -22.28 1.21 -2.41
N GLY A 85 -22.21 2.44 -2.93
CA GLY A 85 -22.66 2.75 -4.29
C GLY A 85 -24.16 2.50 -4.45
N GLU A 86 -24.55 1.69 -5.42
CA GLU A 86 -25.95 1.30 -5.67
C GLU A 86 -26.43 0.16 -4.74
N ILE A 87 -25.51 -0.55 -4.09
CA ILE A 87 -25.82 -1.67 -3.21
C ILE A 87 -26.15 -1.11 -1.83
N LYS A 88 -27.30 -1.53 -1.28
CA LYS A 88 -27.75 -1.13 0.05
C LYS A 88 -28.09 -2.38 0.85
N HIS A 89 -27.66 -2.41 2.11
CA HIS A 89 -28.09 -3.40 3.09
C HIS A 89 -28.56 -2.73 4.37
N ARG A 90 -29.48 -3.38 5.05
CA ARG A 90 -30.00 -2.95 6.35
C ARG A 90 -29.37 -3.82 7.42
N ALA A 91 -28.59 -3.20 8.29
CA ALA A 91 -28.04 -3.85 9.47
C ALA A 91 -29.14 -3.97 10.52
N ASP A 92 -29.29 -5.14 11.15
CA ASP A 92 -30.28 -5.34 12.21
C ASP A 92 -30.01 -4.40 13.38
N VAL A 93 -28.73 -4.30 13.78
CA VAL A 93 -28.24 -3.37 14.80
C VAL A 93 -26.89 -2.80 14.37
N LEU A 94 -26.73 -1.49 14.54
CA LEU A 94 -25.47 -0.80 14.33
C LEU A 94 -25.08 0.00 15.57
N ILE A 95 -23.97 -0.36 16.20
CA ILE A 95 -23.40 0.35 17.34
C ILE A 95 -21.98 0.77 17.02
N GLY A 96 -21.73 2.04 16.92
CA GLY A 96 -20.44 2.57 16.52
C GLY A 96 -20.01 2.01 15.15
N ARG A 97 -18.98 1.15 15.14
CA ARG A 97 -18.49 0.46 13.94
C ARG A 97 -18.73 -1.05 13.96
N THR A 98 -19.66 -1.51 14.76
CA THR A 98 -20.03 -2.92 14.84
C THR A 98 -21.45 -3.11 14.32
N VAL A 99 -21.59 -3.91 13.29
CA VAL A 99 -22.88 -4.42 12.83
C VAL A 99 -23.15 -5.72 13.56
N THR A 100 -24.34 -5.86 14.13
CA THR A 100 -24.82 -7.13 14.70
C THR A 100 -26.02 -7.60 13.89
N GLU A 101 -25.94 -8.82 13.38
CA GLU A 101 -26.98 -9.50 12.60
C GLU A 101 -27.56 -10.65 13.43
N PHE A 102 -28.88 -10.77 13.47
CA PHE A 102 -29.61 -11.82 14.18
C PHE A 102 -30.22 -12.80 13.20
N GLN A 103 -29.83 -14.06 13.23
CA GLN A 103 -30.24 -15.04 12.23
C GLN A 103 -30.85 -16.30 12.84
N ARG A 104 -32.10 -16.56 12.56
CA ARG A 104 -32.82 -17.78 12.98
C ARG A 104 -32.93 -18.80 11.85
N SER A 105 -33.28 -18.36 10.66
CA SER A 105 -33.45 -19.19 9.47
C SER A 105 -32.13 -19.67 8.86
N ASN A 106 -32.18 -20.72 8.04
CA ASN A 106 -31.02 -21.19 7.31
C ASN A 106 -30.57 -20.13 6.27
N MET A 107 -29.28 -19.85 6.24
CA MET A 107 -28.64 -18.96 5.28
C MET A 107 -27.62 -19.74 4.47
N SER A 108 -27.44 -19.43 3.17
CA SER A 108 -26.38 -20.03 2.39
C SER A 108 -25.02 -19.41 2.71
N SER A 109 -23.94 -20.17 2.54
CA SER A 109 -22.57 -19.65 2.73
C SER A 109 -22.29 -18.42 1.86
N LYS A 110 -22.83 -18.43 0.62
CA LYS A 110 -22.71 -17.27 -0.26
C LYS A 110 -23.39 -16.02 0.30
N ALA A 111 -24.62 -16.14 0.78
CA ALA A 111 -25.37 -15.00 1.36
C ALA A 111 -24.69 -14.47 2.62
N PHE A 112 -24.07 -15.36 3.42
CA PHE A 112 -23.28 -15.00 4.59
C PHE A 112 -22.04 -14.19 4.18
N SER A 113 -21.24 -14.71 3.24
CA SER A 113 -20.04 -14.01 2.76
C SER A 113 -20.37 -12.71 2.00
N ASP A 114 -21.42 -12.68 1.18
CA ASP A 114 -21.81 -11.45 0.46
C ASP A 114 -22.17 -10.32 1.44
N ARG A 115 -22.89 -10.63 2.54
CA ARG A 115 -23.19 -9.63 3.58
C ARG A 115 -21.95 -9.21 4.35
N ASN A 116 -21.12 -10.14 4.76
CA ASN A 116 -19.87 -9.81 5.47
C ASN A 116 -18.99 -8.90 4.59
N ASN A 117 -18.80 -9.25 3.33
CA ASN A 117 -18.02 -8.43 2.38
C ASN A 117 -18.61 -7.03 2.19
N PHE A 118 -19.94 -6.89 2.15
CA PHE A 118 -20.58 -5.58 2.09
C PHE A 118 -20.22 -4.74 3.32
N TYR A 119 -20.36 -5.29 4.52
CA TYR A 119 -20.05 -4.57 5.76
C TYR A 119 -18.56 -4.31 5.92
N PHE A 120 -17.69 -5.25 5.53
CA PHE A 120 -16.23 -5.05 5.53
C PHE A 120 -15.79 -3.95 4.58
N ASN A 121 -16.38 -3.88 3.39
CA ASN A 121 -16.09 -2.81 2.44
C ASN A 121 -16.51 -1.42 2.94
N LEU A 122 -17.42 -1.36 3.89
CA LEU A 122 -17.81 -0.14 4.61
C LEU A 122 -17.00 0.04 5.91
N GLY A 123 -16.15 -0.92 6.27
CA GLY A 123 -15.28 -0.86 7.42
C GLY A 123 -15.94 -1.17 8.75
N TYR A 124 -16.98 -1.96 8.73
CA TYR A 124 -17.65 -2.43 9.93
C TYR A 124 -17.12 -3.80 10.36
N LYS A 125 -16.96 -4.00 11.67
CA LYS A 125 -16.86 -5.32 12.29
C LYS A 125 -18.24 -5.96 12.26
N VAL A 126 -18.31 -7.29 12.05
CA VAL A 126 -19.58 -8.00 11.99
C VAL A 126 -19.66 -9.02 13.10
N ILE A 127 -20.75 -8.97 13.84
CA ILE A 127 -21.13 -9.95 14.86
C ILE A 127 -22.40 -10.63 14.39
N TRP A 128 -22.40 -11.94 14.36
CA TRP A 128 -23.58 -12.75 14.08
C TRP A 128 -24.06 -13.44 15.35
N VAL A 129 -25.33 -13.34 15.62
CA VAL A 129 -26.01 -14.12 16.67
C VAL A 129 -26.98 -15.07 16.00
N PHE A 130 -26.74 -16.36 16.16
CA PHE A 130 -27.61 -17.42 15.61
C PHE A 130 -28.46 -18.06 16.70
N ASP A 131 -29.75 -18.30 16.40
CA ASP A 131 -30.63 -19.07 17.26
C ASP A 131 -30.33 -20.57 17.08
N PHE A 132 -29.75 -21.18 18.11
CA PHE A 132 -29.39 -22.60 18.18
C PHE A 132 -30.10 -23.33 19.34
N GLN A 133 -31.13 -22.73 19.91
CA GLN A 133 -31.85 -23.29 21.04
C GLN A 133 -32.44 -24.67 20.72
N GLU A 134 -33.06 -24.84 19.56
CA GLU A 134 -33.64 -26.12 19.12
C GLU A 134 -32.53 -27.18 18.92
N GLN A 135 -31.40 -26.81 18.32
CA GLN A 135 -30.26 -27.70 18.07
C GLN A 135 -29.66 -28.19 19.40
N TYR A 136 -29.55 -27.30 20.39
CA TYR A 136 -29.05 -27.64 21.72
C TYR A 136 -30.05 -28.49 22.49
N ALA A 137 -31.33 -28.12 22.53
CA ALA A 137 -32.37 -28.87 23.19
C ALA A 137 -32.59 -30.30 22.61
N SER A 138 -32.37 -30.45 21.30
CA SER A 138 -32.48 -31.76 20.62
C SER A 138 -31.21 -32.62 20.71
N GLY A 139 -30.16 -32.15 21.37
CA GLY A 139 -28.88 -32.86 21.49
C GLY A 139 -28.08 -32.98 20.20
N ARG A 140 -28.46 -32.22 19.13
CA ARG A 140 -27.66 -32.10 17.90
C ARG A 140 -26.42 -31.23 18.07
N LEU A 141 -26.49 -30.25 18.97
CA LEU A 141 -25.41 -29.47 19.47
C LEU A 141 -25.30 -29.76 20.96
N TRP A 142 -24.14 -30.16 21.44
CA TRP A 142 -23.94 -30.48 22.85
C TRP A 142 -22.56 -30.06 23.31
N CYS A 143 -22.39 -29.82 24.59
CA CYS A 143 -21.17 -29.36 25.23
C CYS A 143 -20.60 -30.44 26.12
N GLU A 144 -19.28 -30.59 26.15
CA GLU A 144 -18.59 -31.45 27.10
C GLU A 144 -18.66 -30.91 28.54
N ASP A 145 -18.31 -31.74 29.52
CA ASP A 145 -18.28 -31.38 30.95
C ASP A 145 -17.30 -30.24 31.26
N ASP A 146 -16.33 -29.98 30.35
CA ASP A 146 -15.36 -28.87 30.42
C ASP A 146 -15.98 -27.49 30.21
N LYS A 147 -17.24 -27.42 29.75
CA LYS A 147 -17.98 -26.21 29.37
C LYS A 147 -17.26 -25.34 28.32
N LYS A 148 -16.34 -25.95 27.58
CA LYS A 148 -15.56 -25.24 26.55
C LYS A 148 -15.63 -25.90 25.18
N THR A 149 -15.73 -27.22 25.13
CA THR A 149 -15.73 -28.01 23.89
C THR A 149 -17.14 -28.36 23.49
N PHE A 150 -17.52 -27.98 22.28
CA PHE A 150 -18.83 -28.25 21.71
C PHE A 150 -18.72 -29.19 20.52
N HIS A 151 -19.70 -30.07 20.38
CA HIS A 151 -19.84 -30.96 19.24
C HIS A 151 -21.17 -30.73 18.56
N TRP A 152 -21.14 -30.66 17.22
CA TRP A 152 -22.33 -30.41 16.42
C TRP A 152 -22.51 -31.51 15.34
N THR A 153 -23.57 -32.30 15.50
CA THR A 153 -23.92 -33.37 14.55
C THR A 153 -24.54 -32.74 13.30
N LYS A 154 -23.93 -32.90 12.16
CA LYS A 154 -24.33 -32.31 10.87
C LYS A 154 -24.37 -30.79 10.91
N PRO A 155 -23.18 -30.12 10.99
CA PRO A 155 -23.10 -28.67 11.00
C PRO A 155 -23.66 -28.07 9.69
N ARG A 156 -24.19 -26.86 9.80
CA ARG A 156 -24.70 -26.11 8.64
C ARG A 156 -23.52 -25.65 7.76
N ASN A 157 -23.64 -25.77 6.45
CA ASN A 157 -22.68 -25.22 5.48
C ASN A 157 -22.87 -23.71 5.26
N THR A 158 -23.17 -22.96 6.31
CA THR A 158 -23.43 -21.53 6.25
C THR A 158 -22.15 -20.72 6.41
N PHE A 159 -21.23 -21.19 7.22
CA PHE A 159 -20.12 -20.42 7.70
C PHE A 159 -18.90 -20.53 6.79
N ASN A 160 -18.29 -19.37 6.47
CA ASN A 160 -17.00 -19.32 5.83
C ASN A 160 -15.91 -19.32 6.92
N LEU A 161 -15.23 -20.44 7.06
CA LEU A 161 -14.18 -20.64 8.07
C LEU A 161 -13.08 -19.59 8.01
N TYR A 162 -12.71 -19.16 6.79
CA TYR A 162 -11.67 -18.16 6.62
C TYR A 162 -12.04 -16.81 7.24
N GLU A 163 -13.27 -16.33 7.05
CA GLU A 163 -13.74 -15.06 7.60
C GLU A 163 -13.78 -15.07 9.15
N ILE A 164 -14.04 -16.23 9.73
CA ILE A 164 -14.11 -16.41 11.19
C ILE A 164 -12.69 -16.49 11.76
N LEU A 165 -11.83 -17.31 11.17
CA LEU A 165 -10.45 -17.51 11.64
C LEU A 165 -9.59 -16.24 11.54
N THR A 166 -9.91 -15.32 10.62
CA THR A 166 -9.23 -14.02 10.50
C THR A 166 -9.70 -13.00 11.55
N GLY A 167 -10.68 -13.35 12.38
CA GLY A 167 -11.22 -12.45 13.42
C GLY A 167 -12.07 -11.28 12.89
N GLN A 168 -12.37 -11.25 11.59
CA GLN A 168 -13.21 -10.22 10.98
C GLN A 168 -14.69 -10.40 11.33
N VAL A 169 -15.11 -11.66 11.55
CA VAL A 169 -16.46 -12.04 11.97
C VAL A 169 -16.41 -12.70 13.33
N GLU A 170 -17.27 -12.27 14.23
CA GLU A 170 -17.50 -12.96 15.49
C GLU A 170 -18.84 -13.68 15.47
N LEU A 171 -18.85 -14.92 15.94
CA LEU A 171 -20.06 -15.74 16.02
C LEU A 171 -20.47 -15.98 17.46
N PHE A 172 -21.76 -15.78 17.70
CA PHE A 172 -22.41 -16.15 18.93
C PHE A 172 -23.57 -17.11 18.64
N PHE A 173 -23.68 -18.18 19.41
CA PHE A 173 -24.80 -19.09 19.34
C PHE A 173 -25.66 -18.93 20.58
N GLN A 174 -26.94 -18.60 20.40
CA GLN A 174 -27.88 -18.66 21.49
C GLN A 174 -28.40 -20.10 21.64
N ILE A 175 -28.13 -20.71 22.79
CA ILE A 175 -28.42 -22.11 23.07
C ILE A 175 -29.50 -22.30 24.12
N ALA A 176 -29.89 -21.25 24.83
CA ALA A 176 -30.98 -21.28 25.82
C ALA A 176 -31.82 -20.01 25.74
N SER A 177 -33.05 -20.07 26.25
CA SER A 177 -33.96 -18.93 26.38
C SER A 177 -33.85 -18.23 27.75
N GLU A 178 -33.20 -18.86 28.73
CA GLU A 178 -32.99 -18.30 30.07
C GLU A 178 -32.02 -17.13 30.01
N GLU A 179 -32.16 -16.14 30.92
CA GLU A 179 -31.34 -14.93 30.88
C GLU A 179 -29.85 -15.18 31.19
N GLU A 180 -29.56 -16.19 32.01
CA GLU A 180 -28.20 -16.52 32.41
C GLU A 180 -27.55 -17.57 31.48
N ASN A 181 -26.31 -17.30 31.02
CA ASN A 181 -25.51 -18.21 30.17
C ASN A 181 -26.24 -18.70 28.91
N CYS A 182 -26.97 -17.84 28.27
CA CYS A 182 -27.79 -18.21 27.10
C CYS A 182 -27.04 -18.15 25.77
N LEU A 183 -25.88 -17.44 25.70
CA LEU A 183 -25.07 -17.28 24.51
C LEU A 183 -23.68 -17.84 24.74
N VAL A 184 -23.12 -18.45 23.70
CA VAL A 184 -21.71 -18.86 23.66
C VAL A 184 -21.00 -18.16 22.50
N LYS A 185 -19.85 -17.56 22.78
CA LYS A 185 -18.99 -16.98 21.75
C LYS A 185 -18.07 -18.07 21.20
N ILE A 186 -18.07 -18.26 19.89
CA ILE A 186 -17.20 -19.21 19.23
C ILE A 186 -15.74 -18.78 19.36
N GLY A 187 -14.89 -19.70 19.74
CA GLY A 187 -13.43 -19.53 19.84
C GLY A 187 -12.72 -20.22 18.68
N ASN A 188 -12.04 -21.33 18.95
CA ASN A 188 -11.32 -22.08 17.94
C ASN A 188 -12.22 -23.15 17.30
N ILE A 189 -12.07 -23.32 16.00
CA ILE A 189 -12.79 -24.33 15.19
C ILE A 189 -11.76 -25.36 14.74
N SER A 190 -12.13 -26.65 14.80
CA SER A 190 -11.22 -27.72 14.39
C SER A 190 -10.96 -27.73 12.88
N SER A 191 -9.92 -28.43 12.44
CA SER A 191 -9.62 -28.60 11.01
C SER A 191 -10.71 -29.34 10.23
N SER A 192 -11.60 -30.06 10.93
CA SER A 192 -12.80 -30.73 10.36
C SER A 192 -14.02 -29.80 10.25
N GLY A 193 -13.87 -28.52 10.66
CA GLY A 193 -14.95 -27.54 10.63
C GLY A 193 -15.74 -27.51 11.94
N PHE A 194 -17.04 -27.17 11.86
CA PHE A 194 -17.92 -27.02 13.01
C PHE A 194 -18.42 -28.33 13.65
N GLU A 195 -17.88 -29.47 13.26
CA GLU A 195 -18.19 -30.73 13.94
C GLU A 195 -17.69 -30.73 15.39
N GLU A 196 -16.56 -30.05 15.62
CA GLU A 196 -16.00 -29.82 16.95
C GLU A 196 -15.42 -28.40 16.99
N PHE A 197 -15.77 -27.64 18.00
CA PHE A 197 -15.26 -26.28 18.20
C PHE A 197 -15.20 -25.94 19.69
N THR A 198 -14.35 -24.97 20.04
CA THR A 198 -14.29 -24.45 21.41
C THR A 198 -14.96 -23.08 21.48
N VAL A 199 -15.44 -22.74 22.69
CA VAL A 199 -16.01 -21.42 22.97
C VAL A 199 -15.02 -20.58 23.79
N SER A 200 -14.99 -19.28 23.50
CA SER A 200 -14.13 -18.33 24.23
C SER A 200 -14.83 -17.68 25.42
N GLY A 201 -16.12 -17.84 25.55
CA GLY A 201 -16.91 -17.32 26.68
C GLY A 201 -18.38 -17.68 26.62
N TRP A 202 -19.00 -17.61 27.77
CA TRP A 202 -20.44 -17.74 28.00
C TRP A 202 -20.99 -16.39 28.43
N PHE A 203 -22.14 -15.99 27.91
CA PHE A 203 -22.73 -14.69 28.13
C PHE A 203 -24.21 -14.84 28.52
N SER A 204 -24.65 -14.03 29.47
CA SER A 204 -26.07 -13.70 29.61
C SER A 204 -26.48 -12.69 28.52
N LYS A 205 -27.76 -12.48 28.30
CA LYS A 205 -28.25 -11.42 27.39
C LYS A 205 -27.75 -10.04 27.81
N ALA A 206 -27.74 -9.74 29.11
CA ALA A 206 -27.23 -8.46 29.64
C ALA A 206 -25.73 -8.30 29.39
N GLN A 207 -24.92 -9.32 29.64
CA GLN A 207 -23.48 -9.29 29.37
C GLN A 207 -23.18 -9.17 27.88
N PHE A 208 -24.00 -9.73 27.00
CA PHE A 208 -23.84 -9.55 25.56
C PHE A 208 -24.19 -8.13 25.13
N LEU A 209 -25.24 -7.52 25.67
CA LEU A 209 -25.57 -6.11 25.44
C LEU A 209 -24.45 -5.20 25.94
N GLU A 210 -23.89 -5.46 27.09
CA GLU A 210 -22.70 -4.76 27.61
C GLU A 210 -21.49 -4.95 26.69
N TYR A 211 -21.29 -6.16 26.18
CA TYR A 211 -20.26 -6.45 25.17
C TYR A 211 -20.44 -5.63 23.87
N LEU A 212 -21.66 -5.34 23.48
CA LEU A 212 -21.98 -4.43 22.38
C LEU A 212 -21.83 -2.94 22.75
N GLY A 213 -21.63 -2.62 24.05
CA GLY A 213 -21.53 -1.26 24.55
C GLY A 213 -22.88 -0.64 24.90
N ILE A 214 -23.83 -1.45 25.38
CA ILE A 214 -25.15 -0.98 25.83
C ILE A 214 -25.23 -1.17 27.35
N HIS A 215 -25.34 -0.08 28.09
CA HIS A 215 -25.56 -0.08 29.53
C HIS A 215 -26.92 0.59 29.85
N ASP A 216 -27.78 -0.06 30.63
CA ASP A 216 -29.11 0.45 31.02
C ASP A 216 -29.98 1.00 29.86
N GLY A 217 -29.91 0.33 28.71
CA GLY A 217 -30.67 0.73 27.52
C GLY A 217 -30.14 2.00 26.80
N VAL A 218 -29.00 2.50 27.22
CA VAL A 218 -28.29 3.60 26.58
C VAL A 218 -27.05 3.03 25.88
N CYS A 219 -26.88 3.39 24.62
CA CYS A 219 -25.67 3.04 23.86
C CYS A 219 -24.50 3.84 24.43
N THR A 220 -23.74 3.22 25.30
CA THR A 220 -22.42 3.69 25.65
C THR A 220 -21.44 2.82 24.84
N ALA A 221 -20.97 3.33 23.69
CA ALA A 221 -19.62 2.91 23.29
C ALA A 221 -18.76 3.03 24.54
N PRO A 222 -17.77 2.14 24.83
CA PRO A 222 -16.97 2.29 26.03
C PRO A 222 -16.20 3.61 25.95
N ASP A 223 -16.91 4.69 26.20
CA ASP A 223 -16.37 5.99 26.48
C ASP A 223 -15.88 5.90 27.92
N ARG A 224 -14.56 5.80 28.09
CA ARG A 224 -14.00 6.36 29.32
C ARG A 224 -14.73 7.67 29.56
N GLU A 225 -15.22 7.89 30.77
CA GLU A 225 -15.95 9.07 31.29
C GLU A 225 -16.01 10.24 30.33
N ASP A 226 -17.16 10.81 30.09
CA ASP A 226 -17.29 11.97 29.19
C ASP A 226 -16.32 13.06 29.63
N LEU A 227 -15.11 13.02 29.04
CA LEU A 227 -14.02 13.90 29.39
C LEU A 227 -14.32 15.40 29.05
N SER A 228 -15.46 15.64 28.38
CA SER A 228 -15.88 16.98 27.96
C SER A 228 -16.31 17.91 29.10
N GLU A 229 -16.60 17.37 30.29
CA GLU A 229 -16.98 18.15 31.48
C GLU A 229 -15.83 18.47 32.45
N ASN A 230 -14.59 18.17 32.06
CA ASN A 230 -13.42 18.46 32.92
C ASN A 230 -13.19 19.98 33.01
N GLU A 231 -13.59 20.60 34.15
CA GLU A 231 -13.43 22.03 34.37
C GLU A 231 -11.97 22.48 34.36
N GLU A 232 -11.03 21.62 34.73
CA GLU A 232 -9.59 21.90 34.65
C GLU A 232 -9.16 22.04 33.18
N TYR A 233 -9.66 21.16 32.32
CA TYR A 233 -9.39 21.20 30.86
C TYR A 233 -10.02 22.45 30.22
N LYS A 234 -11.24 22.82 30.59
CA LYS A 234 -11.88 24.04 30.09
C LYS A 234 -11.09 25.30 30.47
N ARG A 235 -10.62 25.38 31.74
CA ARG A 235 -9.76 26.48 32.18
C ARG A 235 -8.43 26.54 31.45
N PHE A 236 -7.80 25.41 31.24
CA PHE A 236 -6.60 25.27 30.43
C PHE A 236 -6.81 25.80 28.99
N CYS A 237 -7.88 25.39 28.32
CA CYS A 237 -8.19 25.87 26.97
C CYS A 237 -8.43 27.37 26.93
N GLN A 238 -9.15 27.94 27.89
CA GLN A 238 -9.40 29.38 27.99
C GLN A 238 -8.12 30.15 28.23
N GLN A 239 -7.26 29.71 29.13
CA GLN A 239 -6.02 30.35 29.49
C GLN A 239 -5.04 30.46 28.32
N TYR A 240 -4.96 29.44 27.50
CA TYR A 240 -4.00 29.36 26.36
C TYR A 240 -4.64 29.63 24.99
N GLY A 241 -5.93 30.02 24.95
CA GLY A 241 -6.63 30.33 23.71
C GLY A 241 -6.75 29.11 22.75
N ILE A 242 -6.89 27.92 23.32
CA ILE A 242 -7.00 26.68 22.57
C ILE A 242 -8.47 26.40 22.26
N SER A 243 -8.80 26.23 20.97
CA SER A 243 -10.14 25.85 20.52
C SER A 243 -10.06 24.55 19.75
N LEU A 244 -10.65 23.50 20.28
CA LEU A 244 -10.63 22.14 19.73
C LEU A 244 -12.04 21.60 19.60
N ASN A 245 -12.27 20.68 18.66
CA ASN A 245 -13.52 19.92 18.59
C ASN A 245 -13.49 18.73 19.57
N LYS A 246 -14.64 18.09 19.78
CA LYS A 246 -14.77 16.97 20.73
C LYS A 246 -13.79 15.81 20.47
N GLN A 247 -13.51 15.46 19.20
CA GLN A 247 -12.54 14.41 18.86
C GLN A 247 -11.11 14.81 19.23
N GLN A 248 -10.75 16.06 18.97
CA GLN A 248 -9.45 16.62 19.34
C GLN A 248 -9.29 16.73 20.86
N GLU A 249 -10.33 17.16 21.57
CA GLU A 249 -10.36 17.24 23.04
C GLU A 249 -10.12 15.88 23.69
N ARG A 250 -10.81 14.85 23.21
CA ARG A 250 -10.58 13.47 23.66
C ARG A 250 -9.13 13.03 23.46
N ALA A 251 -8.54 13.36 22.31
CA ALA A 251 -7.15 13.01 22.00
C ALA A 251 -6.15 13.76 22.90
N VAL A 252 -6.43 15.00 23.30
CA VAL A 252 -5.60 15.74 24.26
C VAL A 252 -5.68 15.13 25.64
N GLN A 253 -6.87 14.76 26.10
CA GLN A 253 -7.12 14.28 27.46
C GLN A 253 -6.77 12.79 27.68
N ALA A 254 -6.64 11.98 26.63
CA ALA A 254 -6.25 10.58 26.73
C ALA A 254 -4.76 10.40 27.05
N VAL A 255 -4.32 10.75 28.28
CA VAL A 255 -2.91 10.81 28.66
C VAL A 255 -2.29 9.42 28.86
N GLU A 256 -2.97 8.52 29.54
CA GLU A 256 -2.43 7.24 29.96
C GLU A 256 -2.70 6.12 28.94
N GLY A 257 -1.80 5.15 28.90
CA GLY A 257 -1.92 3.93 28.11
C GLY A 257 -1.45 4.07 26.65
N ALA A 258 -1.68 3.03 25.88
CA ALA A 258 -1.34 2.99 24.47
C ALA A 258 -2.47 3.62 23.64
N ASN A 259 -2.20 4.77 23.05
CA ASN A 259 -3.18 5.52 22.28
C ASN A 259 -2.70 5.70 20.83
N LEU A 260 -3.52 5.32 19.86
CA LEU A 260 -3.31 5.60 18.44
C LEU A 260 -4.35 6.61 17.98
N LEU A 261 -3.92 7.78 17.55
CA LEU A 261 -4.76 8.80 16.96
C LEU A 261 -4.72 8.70 15.43
N LEU A 262 -5.79 8.19 14.86
CA LEU A 262 -6.00 8.13 13.42
C LEU A 262 -6.60 9.46 12.95
N ALA A 263 -5.88 10.18 12.11
CA ALA A 263 -6.17 11.58 11.83
C ALA A 263 -6.15 11.88 10.33
N VAL A 264 -7.30 12.20 9.76
CA VAL A 264 -7.43 12.54 8.33
C VAL A 264 -6.59 13.77 7.94
N PRO A 265 -6.29 13.97 6.65
CA PRO A 265 -5.59 15.18 6.19
C PRO A 265 -6.30 16.45 6.67
N GLY A 266 -5.54 17.46 7.10
CA GLY A 266 -6.12 18.74 7.52
C GLY A 266 -6.94 18.72 8.81
N SER A 267 -6.86 17.65 9.62
CA SER A 267 -7.60 17.54 10.89
C SER A 267 -6.91 18.18 12.11
N GLY A 268 -5.71 18.77 11.93
CA GLY A 268 -5.01 19.47 13.02
C GLY A 268 -4.14 18.55 13.89
N LYS A 269 -3.58 17.47 13.36
CA LYS A 269 -2.67 16.52 14.07
C LYS A 269 -1.66 17.20 14.99
N THR A 270 -0.85 18.09 14.44
CA THR A 270 0.20 18.77 15.19
C THR A 270 -0.37 19.72 16.27
N THR A 271 -1.54 20.33 16.01
CA THR A 271 -2.21 21.19 17.01
C THR A 271 -2.64 20.38 18.23
N VAL A 272 -3.22 19.20 18.01
CA VAL A 272 -3.62 18.29 19.07
C VAL A 272 -2.41 17.79 19.86
N LEU A 273 -1.32 17.44 19.18
CA LEU A 273 -0.11 16.97 19.86
C LEU A 273 0.52 18.05 20.73
N VAL A 274 0.60 19.29 20.21
CA VAL A 274 1.09 20.46 20.98
C VAL A 274 0.18 20.73 22.19
N ALA A 275 -1.13 20.76 22.02
CA ALA A 275 -2.08 20.97 23.10
C ALA A 275 -2.01 19.85 24.17
N ARG A 276 -1.86 18.58 23.72
CA ARG A 276 -1.67 17.44 24.60
C ARG A 276 -0.42 17.56 25.48
N LEU A 277 0.72 17.91 24.90
CA LEU A 277 1.96 18.11 25.64
C LEU A 277 1.80 19.20 26.71
N GLY A 278 1.18 20.34 26.35
CA GLY A 278 0.85 21.41 27.32
C GLY A 278 -0.08 20.92 28.43
N TYR A 279 -1.13 20.18 28.09
CA TYR A 279 -2.07 19.63 29.06
C TYR A 279 -1.41 18.63 30.03
N MET A 280 -0.56 17.74 29.51
CA MET A 280 0.21 16.79 30.34
C MET A 280 1.08 17.50 31.37
N ILE A 281 1.76 18.56 30.97
CA ILE A 281 2.68 19.30 31.86
C ILE A 281 1.93 20.18 32.85
N LEU A 282 0.98 20.98 32.36
CA LEU A 282 0.38 22.08 33.13
C LEU A 282 -0.84 21.64 33.98
N CYS A 283 -1.57 20.62 33.52
CA CYS A 283 -2.74 20.13 34.24
C CYS A 283 -2.47 18.78 34.94
N LYS A 284 -1.75 17.88 34.29
CA LYS A 284 -1.43 16.59 34.90
C LYS A 284 -0.14 16.58 35.70
N ASN A 285 0.55 17.74 35.78
CA ASN A 285 1.81 17.93 36.51
C ASN A 285 2.89 16.89 36.15
N ILE A 286 2.91 16.43 34.87
CA ILE A 286 3.92 15.53 34.37
C ILE A 286 5.20 16.29 34.12
N ASN A 287 6.31 15.87 34.72
CA ASN A 287 7.62 16.52 34.50
C ASN A 287 7.99 16.46 33.01
N PRO A 288 8.32 17.59 32.35
CA PRO A 288 8.73 17.64 30.95
C PRO A 288 9.85 16.64 30.58
N ASP A 289 10.82 16.42 31.46
CA ASP A 289 11.94 15.47 31.29
C ASP A 289 11.48 14.01 31.15
N ARG A 290 10.23 13.71 31.53
CA ARG A 290 9.63 12.37 31.38
C ARG A 290 8.91 12.15 30.05
N ILE A 291 8.82 13.21 29.24
CA ILE A 291 8.08 13.18 27.97
C ILE A 291 9.09 13.22 26.83
N LEU A 292 9.01 12.24 25.94
CA LEU A 292 9.77 12.18 24.70
C LEU A 292 8.83 12.41 23.52
N ALA A 293 8.93 13.58 22.89
CA ALA A 293 8.17 13.91 21.68
C ALA A 293 9.04 13.68 20.42
N MET A 294 8.60 12.81 19.53
CA MET A 294 9.36 12.42 18.34
C MET A 294 8.59 12.71 17.05
N THR A 295 9.34 13.08 16.02
CA THR A 295 8.83 13.31 14.66
C THR A 295 9.70 12.64 13.63
N PHE A 296 9.17 12.53 12.40
CA PHE A 296 9.91 11.92 11.28
C PHE A 296 11.11 12.78 10.82
N SER A 297 11.03 14.11 10.83
CA SER A 297 12.07 14.98 10.28
C SER A 297 12.57 16.06 11.27
N LYS A 298 13.83 16.47 11.09
CA LYS A 298 14.41 17.59 11.86
C LYS A 298 13.59 18.89 11.74
N GLN A 299 13.03 19.14 10.54
CA GLN A 299 12.21 20.34 10.33
C GLN A 299 10.89 20.25 11.10
N ALA A 300 10.21 19.10 11.07
CA ALA A 300 8.98 18.89 11.83
C ALA A 300 9.20 19.04 13.35
N ALA A 301 10.33 18.54 13.88
CA ALA A 301 10.69 18.74 15.28
C ALA A 301 10.86 20.22 15.64
N LYS A 302 11.57 20.97 14.79
CA LYS A 302 11.73 22.44 14.96
C LYS A 302 10.39 23.18 14.88
N ASP A 303 9.54 22.81 13.94
CA ASP A 303 8.24 23.48 13.76
C ASP A 303 7.28 23.16 14.91
N MET A 304 7.31 21.93 15.42
CA MET A 304 6.55 21.54 16.61
C MET A 304 7.03 22.31 17.85
N HIS A 305 8.34 22.39 18.07
CA HIS A 305 8.93 23.19 19.13
C HIS A 305 8.51 24.66 19.05
N LYS A 306 8.62 25.29 17.87
CA LYS A 306 8.18 26.69 17.66
C LYS A 306 6.70 26.86 17.96
N ARG A 307 5.84 25.94 17.53
CA ARG A 307 4.40 26.00 17.81
C ARG A 307 4.12 25.84 19.30
N PHE A 308 4.83 24.94 19.97
CA PHE A 308 4.73 24.77 21.41
C PHE A 308 5.14 26.06 22.18
N CYS A 309 6.28 26.64 21.84
CA CYS A 309 6.75 27.91 22.42
C CYS A 309 5.77 29.07 22.17
N LYS A 310 5.17 29.14 20.99
CA LYS A 310 4.18 30.16 20.66
C LYS A 310 2.93 30.09 21.53
N VAL A 311 2.49 28.91 21.94
CA VAL A 311 1.29 28.69 22.76
C VAL A 311 1.61 28.81 24.25
N PHE A 312 2.72 28.18 24.71
CA PHE A 312 3.02 27.98 26.13
C PHE A 312 4.23 28.80 26.64
N GLY A 313 4.90 29.51 25.75
CA GLY A 313 6.06 30.34 26.09
C GLY A 313 7.40 29.60 25.93
N GLU A 314 8.46 30.36 25.69
CA GLU A 314 9.83 29.88 25.48
C GLU A 314 10.40 29.14 26.69
N GLN A 315 10.08 29.59 27.89
CA GLN A 315 10.60 29.01 29.12
C GLN A 315 10.15 27.55 29.32
N LEU A 316 8.89 27.26 29.02
CA LEU A 316 8.38 25.87 29.06
C LEU A 316 8.85 25.07 27.83
N GLY A 317 8.95 25.71 26.67
CA GLY A 317 9.44 25.07 25.44
C GLY A 317 10.86 24.53 25.56
N GLN A 318 11.75 25.21 26.33
CA GLN A 318 13.12 24.73 26.56
C GLN A 318 13.20 23.50 27.45
N GLN A 319 12.14 23.16 28.17
CA GLN A 319 12.09 21.97 29.04
C GLN A 319 11.59 20.72 28.33
N VAL A 320 10.94 20.86 27.17
CA VAL A 320 10.37 19.74 26.43
C VAL A 320 11.34 19.28 25.34
N GLU A 321 11.63 18.00 25.32
CA GLU A 321 12.50 17.39 24.31
C GLU A 321 11.75 17.01 23.04
N PHE A 322 12.09 17.68 21.93
CA PHE A 322 11.58 17.39 20.58
C PHE A 322 12.69 16.78 19.74
N HIS A 323 12.56 15.52 19.38
CA HIS A 323 13.57 14.75 18.67
C HIS A 323 13.09 14.13 17.38
N THR A 324 14.03 13.72 16.53
CA THR A 324 13.77 12.68 15.52
C THR A 324 14.12 11.32 16.12
N ILE A 325 13.51 10.25 15.59
CA ILE A 325 13.82 8.87 16.02
C ILE A 325 15.32 8.58 15.87
N HIS A 326 15.93 9.03 14.76
CA HIS A 326 17.37 8.89 14.53
C HIS A 326 18.21 9.62 15.58
N SER A 327 17.78 10.80 16.05
CA SER A 327 18.55 11.51 17.09
C SER A 327 18.52 10.78 18.43
N VAL A 328 17.38 10.16 18.78
CA VAL A 328 17.26 9.31 19.97
C VAL A 328 18.13 8.06 19.82
N ALA A 329 18.10 7.42 18.67
CA ALA A 329 18.96 6.26 18.38
C ALA A 329 20.45 6.61 18.52
N ASN A 330 20.87 7.76 17.98
CA ASN A 330 22.24 8.25 18.12
C ASN A 330 22.62 8.54 19.58
N GLN A 331 21.70 9.10 20.40
CA GLN A 331 21.92 9.27 21.84
C GLN A 331 22.15 7.93 22.55
N ILE A 332 21.38 6.89 22.21
CA ILE A 332 21.54 5.55 22.77
C ILE A 332 22.93 4.97 22.43
N VAL A 333 23.34 5.07 21.15
CA VAL A 333 24.67 4.62 20.69
C VAL A 333 25.78 5.41 21.42
N GLY A 334 25.64 6.73 21.52
CA GLY A 334 26.59 7.59 22.24
C GLY A 334 26.68 7.27 23.74
N ARG A 335 25.52 7.04 24.38
CA ARG A 335 25.46 6.66 25.80
C ARG A 335 26.18 5.34 26.06
N TYR A 336 25.93 4.33 25.22
CA TYR A 336 26.66 3.08 25.29
C TYR A 336 28.18 3.28 25.12
N ALA A 337 28.59 4.04 24.10
CA ALA A 337 30.00 4.29 23.84
C ALA A 337 30.69 4.95 25.04
N PHE A 338 30.02 5.90 25.67
CA PHE A 338 30.49 6.56 26.91
C PHE A 338 30.65 5.53 28.04
N LEU A 339 29.61 4.73 28.32
CA LEU A 339 29.63 3.72 29.38
C LEU A 339 30.71 2.65 29.14
N ALA A 340 30.87 2.21 27.91
CA ALA A 340 31.85 1.22 27.49
C ALA A 340 33.27 1.78 27.30
N ARG A 341 33.47 3.08 27.47
CA ARG A 341 34.73 3.80 27.17
C ARG A 341 35.27 3.51 25.77
N LYS A 342 34.36 3.46 24.77
CA LYS A 342 34.70 3.20 23.37
C LYS A 342 34.34 4.43 22.53
N THR A 343 35.02 4.62 21.41
CA THR A 343 34.64 5.59 20.40
C THR A 343 33.50 5.00 19.59
N PRO A 344 32.35 5.72 19.39
CA PRO A 344 31.28 5.24 18.54
C PRO A 344 31.75 5.11 17.07
N PRO A 345 31.10 4.30 16.22
CA PRO A 345 31.37 4.28 14.79
C PRO A 345 31.19 5.69 14.19
N LYS A 346 32.00 6.00 13.17
CA LYS A 346 31.92 7.28 12.47
C LYS A 346 30.67 7.33 11.58
N LEU A 347 29.87 8.37 11.69
CA LEU A 347 28.73 8.59 10.81
C LEU A 347 29.22 8.95 9.40
N LEU A 348 28.78 8.18 8.40
CA LEU A 348 28.94 8.47 7.00
C LEU A 348 27.64 9.06 6.47
N GLU A 349 27.59 10.37 6.28
CA GLU A 349 26.38 11.07 5.83
C GLU A 349 26.09 10.84 4.33
N ASP A 350 27.14 10.74 3.53
CA ASP A 350 27.05 10.41 2.10
C ASP A 350 27.85 9.14 1.78
N ASN A 351 27.14 8.11 1.36
CA ASN A 351 27.71 6.81 1.01
C ASN A 351 27.87 6.63 -0.52
N LYS A 352 27.59 7.67 -1.32
CA LYS A 352 27.57 7.59 -2.79
C LYS A 352 28.89 7.07 -3.36
N ALA A 353 30.02 7.62 -2.91
CA ALA A 353 31.34 7.22 -3.40
C ALA A 353 31.63 5.74 -3.13
N LEU A 354 31.32 5.27 -1.93
CA LEU A 354 31.49 3.87 -1.55
C LEU A 354 30.61 2.94 -2.39
N ILE A 355 29.36 3.31 -2.61
CA ILE A 355 28.43 2.53 -3.42
C ILE A 355 28.90 2.46 -4.88
N ILE A 356 29.44 3.55 -5.44
CA ILE A 356 30.04 3.55 -6.76
C ILE A 356 31.17 2.51 -6.85
N ASP A 357 32.07 2.47 -5.85
CA ASP A 357 33.20 1.53 -5.88
C ASP A 357 32.75 0.07 -5.75
N ILE A 358 31.74 -0.21 -4.91
CA ILE A 358 31.16 -1.56 -4.77
C ILE A 358 30.46 -1.97 -6.07
N LEU A 359 29.66 -1.10 -6.66
CA LEU A 359 28.94 -1.38 -7.90
C LEU A 359 29.87 -1.56 -9.09
N LYS A 360 30.99 -0.81 -9.19
CA LYS A 360 32.04 -1.04 -10.22
C LYS A 360 32.62 -2.43 -10.15
N GLU A 361 32.90 -2.92 -8.92
CA GLU A 361 33.43 -4.28 -8.71
C GLU A 361 32.37 -5.33 -9.11
N HIS A 362 31.08 -5.07 -8.79
CA HIS A 362 29.98 -5.99 -9.04
C HIS A 362 29.58 -6.04 -10.51
N LEU A 363 29.27 -4.88 -11.12
CA LEU A 363 28.81 -4.75 -12.51
C LEU A 363 29.94 -4.91 -13.55
N LYS A 364 31.19 -4.80 -13.13
CA LYS A 364 32.40 -4.77 -13.99
C LYS A 364 32.41 -3.61 -15.01
N GLU A 365 31.60 -2.59 -14.74
CA GLU A 365 31.49 -1.34 -15.51
C GLU A 365 31.22 -0.17 -14.57
N TYR A 366 31.28 1.06 -15.08
CA TYR A 366 30.95 2.23 -14.28
C TYR A 366 29.43 2.33 -14.09
N PRO A 367 28.91 2.35 -12.85
CA PRO A 367 27.48 2.39 -12.59
C PRO A 367 26.87 3.71 -13.07
N SER A 368 25.65 3.67 -13.59
CA SER A 368 24.86 4.87 -13.86
C SER A 368 24.37 5.53 -12.57
N ASP A 369 23.99 6.81 -12.63
CA ASP A 369 23.36 7.49 -11.47
C ASP A 369 22.08 6.78 -11.02
N ASN A 370 21.38 6.09 -11.92
CA ASN A 370 20.21 5.28 -11.60
C ASN A 370 20.60 4.05 -10.78
N ASP A 371 21.63 3.29 -11.21
CA ASP A 371 22.10 2.12 -10.47
C ASP A 371 22.56 2.50 -9.05
N ILE A 372 23.25 3.64 -8.92
CA ILE A 372 23.69 4.18 -7.63
C ILE A 372 22.48 4.48 -6.73
N ALA A 373 21.48 5.16 -7.29
CA ALA A 373 20.30 5.55 -6.54
C ALA A 373 19.44 4.34 -6.15
N GLU A 374 19.32 3.35 -7.02
CA GLU A 374 18.61 2.09 -6.73
C GLU A 374 19.34 1.30 -5.66
N ALA A 375 20.66 1.22 -5.70
CA ALA A 375 21.45 0.59 -4.63
C ALA A 375 21.27 1.30 -3.28
N GLN A 376 21.33 2.64 -3.28
CA GLN A 376 21.09 3.43 -2.07
C GLN A 376 19.70 3.17 -1.48
N ALA A 377 18.66 3.21 -2.33
CA ALA A 377 17.29 2.97 -1.92
C ALA A 377 17.08 1.53 -1.39
N ALA A 378 17.66 0.55 -2.06
CA ALA A 378 17.57 -0.84 -1.67
C ALA A 378 18.29 -1.11 -0.33
N ILE A 379 19.51 -0.59 -0.12
CA ILE A 379 20.24 -0.70 1.15
C ILE A 379 19.44 -0.07 2.29
N THR A 380 18.88 1.13 2.07
CA THR A 380 17.99 1.81 3.03
C THR A 380 16.77 0.95 3.34
N TYR A 381 16.12 0.38 2.34
CA TYR A 381 14.95 -0.50 2.51
C TYR A 381 15.29 -1.75 3.33
N ILE A 382 16.38 -2.46 2.98
CA ILE A 382 16.85 -3.66 3.69
C ILE A 382 17.02 -3.37 5.18
N LYS A 383 17.71 -2.26 5.51
CA LYS A 383 17.97 -1.85 6.89
C LYS A 383 16.69 -1.46 7.63
N ASN A 384 15.85 -0.63 7.02
CA ASN A 384 14.63 -0.14 7.62
C ASN A 384 13.57 -1.23 7.82
N MET A 385 13.53 -2.23 6.93
CA MET A 385 12.66 -3.40 7.07
C MET A 385 13.30 -4.51 7.91
N SER A 386 14.58 -4.36 8.30
CA SER A 386 15.34 -5.36 9.06
C SER A 386 15.35 -6.73 8.38
N LEU A 387 15.53 -6.76 7.05
CA LEU A 387 15.52 -7.99 6.27
C LEU A 387 16.75 -8.85 6.61
N SER A 388 16.54 -10.15 6.74
CA SER A 388 17.62 -11.14 6.83
C SER A 388 18.29 -11.37 5.48
N ALA A 389 19.42 -12.02 5.45
CA ALA A 389 20.12 -12.32 4.20
C ALA A 389 19.31 -13.23 3.28
N GLU A 390 18.48 -14.11 3.87
CA GLU A 390 17.60 -15.03 3.15
C GLU A 390 16.39 -14.32 2.54
N GLU A 391 15.89 -13.25 3.18
CA GLU A 391 14.74 -12.48 2.71
C GLU A 391 15.08 -11.47 1.59
N ILE A 392 16.36 -11.08 1.43
CA ILE A 392 16.78 -10.09 0.42
C ILE A 392 16.51 -10.60 -1.00
N PRO A 393 16.87 -11.84 -1.40
CA PRO A 393 16.59 -12.35 -2.75
C PRO A 393 15.09 -12.51 -3.05
N GLU A 394 14.24 -12.65 -2.03
CA GLU A 394 12.79 -12.74 -2.18
C GLU A 394 12.15 -11.39 -2.58
N GLN A 395 12.89 -10.30 -2.40
CA GLN A 395 12.44 -8.97 -2.80
C GLN A 395 12.80 -8.71 -4.26
N ASN A 396 11.90 -8.07 -4.98
CA ASN A 396 12.11 -7.73 -6.38
C ASN A 396 12.88 -6.40 -6.51
N PHE A 397 14.19 -6.43 -6.27
CA PHE A 397 15.07 -5.29 -6.45
C PHE A 397 15.56 -5.19 -7.90
N ALA A 398 15.84 -3.97 -8.36
CA ALA A 398 16.31 -3.72 -9.73
C ALA A 398 17.77 -4.13 -9.97
N ILE A 399 18.55 -4.37 -8.91
CA ILE A 399 19.95 -4.79 -8.99
C ILE A 399 20.04 -6.30 -8.75
N ASP A 400 20.57 -7.00 -9.73
CA ASP A 400 20.81 -8.44 -9.64
C ASP A 400 21.81 -8.76 -8.52
N GLU A 401 21.57 -9.87 -7.81
CA GLU A 401 22.43 -10.32 -6.70
C GLU A 401 22.72 -9.23 -5.64
N LEU A 402 21.72 -8.41 -5.33
CA LEU A 402 21.84 -7.30 -4.38
C LEU A 402 22.35 -7.74 -3.00
N GLU A 403 22.07 -8.97 -2.58
CA GLU A 403 22.57 -9.55 -1.34
C GLU A 403 24.12 -9.54 -1.27
N LYS A 404 24.82 -9.73 -2.41
CA LYS A 404 26.29 -9.66 -2.49
C LYS A 404 26.78 -8.22 -2.35
N VAL A 405 26.09 -7.27 -3.00
CA VAL A 405 26.39 -5.83 -2.89
C VAL A 405 26.22 -5.38 -1.45
N TYR A 406 25.11 -5.78 -0.81
CA TYR A 406 24.82 -5.45 0.58
C TYR A 406 25.83 -6.08 1.55
N ALA A 407 26.18 -7.34 1.36
CA ALA A 407 27.19 -8.02 2.18
C ALA A 407 28.57 -7.32 2.09
N LYS A 408 28.98 -6.91 0.89
CA LYS A 408 30.20 -6.13 0.68
C LYS A 408 30.13 -4.77 1.38
N TYR A 409 29.00 -4.08 1.27
CA TYR A 409 28.74 -2.82 1.96
C TYR A 409 28.90 -2.96 3.47
N GLN A 410 28.28 -3.98 4.08
CA GLN A 410 28.40 -4.26 5.51
C GLN A 410 29.84 -4.59 5.91
N GLN A 411 30.57 -5.35 5.10
CA GLN A 411 31.98 -5.68 5.34
C GLN A 411 32.87 -4.43 5.41
N VAL A 412 32.69 -3.48 4.47
CA VAL A 412 33.44 -2.23 4.45
C VAL A 412 33.09 -1.36 5.67
N PHE A 413 31.79 -1.26 6.00
CA PHE A 413 31.34 -0.52 7.19
C PHE A 413 31.93 -1.08 8.47
N ALA A 414 31.98 -2.39 8.61
CA ALA A 414 32.58 -3.03 9.79
C ALA A 414 34.09 -2.80 9.85
N ALA A 415 34.81 -2.97 8.72
CA ALA A 415 36.26 -2.80 8.65
C ALA A 415 36.70 -1.37 8.97
N GLN A 416 35.97 -0.37 8.50
CA GLN A 416 36.27 1.05 8.68
C GLN A 416 35.59 1.68 9.90
N ARG A 417 34.82 0.89 10.66
CA ARG A 417 34.02 1.34 11.81
C ARG A 417 33.10 2.53 11.42
N LEU A 418 32.39 2.37 10.33
CA LEU A 418 31.40 3.32 9.84
C LEU A 418 29.98 2.94 10.29
N MET A 419 29.08 3.90 10.31
CA MET A 419 27.64 3.72 10.38
C MET A 419 26.96 4.78 9.52
N ASP A 420 25.84 4.48 8.92
CA ASP A 420 24.93 5.47 8.33
C ASP A 420 23.75 5.79 9.26
N PHE A 421 22.80 6.59 8.78
CA PHE A 421 21.64 6.98 9.59
C PHE A 421 20.75 5.78 9.96
N ASP A 422 20.58 4.81 9.05
CA ASP A 422 19.76 3.62 9.32
C ASP A 422 20.45 2.67 10.33
N ASP A 423 21.79 2.57 10.27
CA ASP A 423 22.57 1.82 11.25
C ASP A 423 22.43 2.36 12.67
N GLN A 424 22.23 3.67 12.85
CA GLN A 424 21.99 4.25 14.19
C GLN A 424 20.81 3.57 14.87
N VAL A 425 19.69 3.40 14.11
CA VAL A 425 18.48 2.75 14.64
C VAL A 425 18.72 1.27 14.93
N LEU A 426 19.36 0.55 14.00
CA LEU A 426 19.67 -0.87 14.17
C LEU A 426 20.61 -1.12 15.34
N TYR A 427 21.63 -0.29 15.52
CA TYR A 427 22.54 -0.38 16.66
C TYR A 427 21.84 -0.08 17.98
N ALA A 428 20.99 0.97 18.02
CA ALA A 428 20.21 1.27 19.21
C ALA A 428 19.30 0.10 19.62
N VAL A 429 18.59 -0.53 18.67
CA VAL A 429 17.77 -1.72 18.90
C VAL A 429 18.61 -2.87 19.47
N ARG A 430 19.76 -3.17 18.85
CA ARG A 430 20.66 -4.24 19.30
C ARG A 430 21.20 -3.97 20.69
N LEU A 431 21.61 -2.74 20.96
CA LEU A 431 22.16 -2.34 22.27
C LEU A 431 21.10 -2.45 23.37
N LEU A 432 19.89 -1.97 23.14
CA LEU A 432 18.81 -2.04 24.13
C LEU A 432 18.38 -3.49 24.41
N LYS A 433 18.40 -4.37 23.40
CA LYS A 433 18.12 -5.80 23.58
C LYS A 433 19.23 -6.51 24.35
N ALA A 434 20.48 -6.16 24.07
CA ALA A 434 21.65 -6.82 24.68
C ALA A 434 21.96 -6.31 26.09
N LEU A 435 21.54 -5.10 26.45
CA LEU A 435 21.93 -4.42 27.69
C LEU A 435 20.69 -3.95 28.47
N PRO A 436 20.10 -4.83 29.30
CA PRO A 436 18.92 -4.48 30.09
C PRO A 436 19.11 -3.26 31.02
N GLN A 437 20.33 -3.01 31.50
CA GLN A 437 20.63 -1.84 32.34
C GLN A 437 20.48 -0.53 31.54
N LEU A 438 20.96 -0.51 30.30
CA LEU A 438 20.82 0.66 29.41
C LEU A 438 19.32 0.88 29.06
N LEU A 439 18.59 -0.19 28.81
CA LEU A 439 17.14 -0.10 28.56
C LEU A 439 16.39 0.45 29.80
N ALA A 440 16.73 -0.01 30.98
CA ALA A 440 16.16 0.46 32.25
C ALA A 440 16.42 1.96 32.50
N GLU A 441 17.60 2.48 32.10
CA GLU A 441 17.93 3.91 32.16
C GLU A 441 16.94 4.74 31.31
N TYR A 442 16.66 4.29 30.07
CA TYR A 442 15.69 4.98 29.19
C TYR A 442 14.25 4.83 29.68
N HIS A 443 13.87 3.69 30.23
CA HIS A 443 12.58 3.53 30.90
C HIS A 443 12.42 4.43 32.14
N GLN A 444 13.49 4.63 32.89
CA GLN A 444 13.47 5.54 34.02
C GLN A 444 13.37 7.00 33.57
N ARG A 445 14.03 7.36 32.46
CA ARG A 445 14.02 8.73 31.93
C ARG A 445 12.68 9.09 31.30
N TYR A 446 12.18 8.27 30.38
CA TYR A 446 10.97 8.56 29.61
C TYR A 446 9.80 7.67 30.05
N SER A 447 8.77 8.32 30.60
CA SER A 447 7.53 7.63 31.00
C SER A 447 6.43 7.76 29.95
N TYR A 448 6.51 8.77 29.08
CA TYR A 448 5.53 9.07 28.03
C TYR A 448 6.24 9.29 26.70
N ILE A 449 5.77 8.61 25.67
CA ILE A 449 6.33 8.70 24.31
C ILE A 449 5.23 9.19 23.38
N CYS A 450 5.49 10.28 22.67
CA CYS A 450 4.60 10.86 21.68
C CYS A 450 5.26 10.86 20.30
N ILE A 451 4.56 10.37 19.27
CA ILE A 451 5.11 10.25 17.91
C ILE A 451 4.14 10.88 16.91
N ASP A 452 4.64 11.82 16.12
CA ASP A 452 3.92 12.40 14.98
C ASP A 452 4.30 11.69 13.66
N GLU A 453 3.38 11.65 12.71
CA GLU A 453 3.53 11.01 11.40
C GLU A 453 3.99 9.54 11.50
N ALA A 454 3.41 8.79 12.42
CA ALA A 454 3.80 7.41 12.73
C ALA A 454 3.69 6.45 11.52
N GLN A 455 2.87 6.77 10.51
CA GLN A 455 2.75 5.98 9.28
C GLN A 455 4.00 6.00 8.40
N ASP A 456 4.93 6.94 8.62
CA ASP A 456 6.17 7.05 7.86
C ASP A 456 7.37 6.40 8.55
N THR A 457 7.17 5.88 9.77
CA THR A 457 8.22 5.17 10.51
C THR A 457 8.47 3.78 9.95
N SER A 458 9.72 3.34 9.99
CA SER A 458 10.13 2.02 9.48
C SER A 458 9.92 0.91 10.50
N LYS A 459 9.97 -0.36 10.05
CA LYS A 459 9.87 -1.53 10.94
C LYS A 459 10.95 -1.50 12.03
N ALA A 460 12.21 -1.16 11.69
CA ALA A 460 13.29 -1.01 12.65
C ALA A 460 13.02 0.10 13.68
N GLN A 461 12.44 1.21 13.24
CA GLN A 461 12.07 2.32 14.13
C GLN A 461 10.92 1.93 15.06
N HIS A 462 9.89 1.23 14.57
CA HIS A 462 8.83 0.70 15.42
C HIS A 462 9.36 -0.28 16.47
N GLU A 463 10.33 -1.10 16.12
CA GLU A 463 10.98 -1.99 17.09
C GLU A 463 11.73 -1.20 18.17
N LEU A 464 12.44 -0.13 17.81
CA LEU A 464 13.06 0.78 18.77
C LEU A 464 12.02 1.40 19.72
N LEU A 465 10.90 1.89 19.17
CA LEU A 465 9.81 2.47 19.93
C LEU A 465 9.21 1.47 20.90
N ARG A 466 8.95 0.24 20.45
CA ARG A 466 8.44 -0.85 21.29
C ARG A 466 9.35 -1.14 22.49
N LEU A 467 10.66 -1.16 22.26
CA LEU A 467 11.64 -1.33 23.36
C LEU A 467 11.59 -0.16 24.34
N LEU A 468 11.56 1.10 23.84
CA LEU A 468 11.51 2.28 24.70
C LEU A 468 10.22 2.39 25.51
N VAL A 469 9.08 1.97 24.96
CA VAL A 469 7.78 1.96 25.65
C VAL A 469 7.75 0.91 26.75
N GLY A 470 8.25 -0.29 26.47
CA GLY A 470 8.26 -1.43 27.40
C GLY A 470 6.85 -1.78 27.91
N ASN A 471 6.79 -2.35 29.11
CA ASN A 471 5.52 -2.81 29.72
C ASN A 471 4.62 -1.68 30.25
N ARG A 472 5.10 -0.43 30.29
CA ARG A 472 4.30 0.71 30.78
C ARG A 472 3.23 1.15 29.80
N SER A 473 3.43 0.85 28.54
CA SER A 473 2.50 1.11 27.41
C SER A 473 2.01 2.56 27.28
N ASN A 474 2.72 3.56 27.85
CA ASN A 474 2.34 4.97 27.68
C ASN A 474 2.92 5.53 26.39
N ILE A 475 2.22 5.25 25.29
CA ILE A 475 2.56 5.74 23.97
C ILE A 475 1.37 6.43 23.33
N PHE A 476 1.63 7.55 22.66
CA PHE A 476 0.67 8.29 21.87
C PHE A 476 1.21 8.40 20.44
N MET A 477 0.67 7.59 19.53
CA MET A 477 1.00 7.63 18.10
C MET A 477 -0.04 8.44 17.34
N VAL A 478 0.41 9.39 16.54
CA VAL A 478 -0.45 10.14 15.62
C VAL A 478 -0.07 9.78 14.20
N GLY A 479 -1.05 9.38 13.39
CA GLY A 479 -0.78 8.99 12.02
C GLY A 479 -2.01 8.87 11.15
N ASP A 480 -1.76 8.66 9.87
CA ASP A 480 -2.75 8.36 8.85
C ASP A 480 -2.14 7.37 7.84
N GLU A 481 -2.47 6.09 7.94
CA GLU A 481 -1.94 5.06 7.06
C GLU A 481 -2.26 5.34 5.58
N ASP A 482 -3.33 6.09 5.30
CA ASP A 482 -3.67 6.54 3.95
C ASP A 482 -2.70 7.60 3.39
N GLN A 483 -1.90 8.23 4.26
CA GLN A 483 -0.85 9.17 3.89
C GLN A 483 0.57 8.57 3.93
N SER A 484 0.71 7.24 4.10
CA SER A 484 2.00 6.55 4.02
C SER A 484 2.43 6.42 2.57
N ILE A 485 3.43 7.21 2.17
CA ILE A 485 3.94 7.29 0.79
C ILE A 485 5.46 7.09 0.68
N TYR A 486 6.12 6.61 1.74
CA TYR A 486 7.56 6.37 1.79
C TYR A 486 7.92 4.88 1.93
N ARG A 487 7.08 3.97 1.41
CA ARG A 487 7.35 2.52 1.43
C ARG A 487 8.70 2.19 0.79
N PHE A 488 9.07 2.88 -0.30
CA PHE A 488 10.36 2.72 -0.97
C PHE A 488 11.56 3.07 -0.07
N ARG A 489 11.35 3.75 1.06
CA ARG A 489 12.34 3.99 2.12
C ARG A 489 12.15 3.07 3.34
N GLY A 490 11.28 2.07 3.24
CA GLY A 490 10.97 1.15 4.33
C GLY A 490 9.96 1.65 5.33
N ALA A 491 9.11 2.66 5.00
CA ALA A 491 7.97 3.01 5.83
C ALA A 491 7.04 1.80 6.02
N PHE A 492 6.57 1.58 7.25
CA PHE A 492 5.83 0.40 7.65
C PHE A 492 4.49 0.76 8.29
N PRO A 493 3.50 1.21 7.49
CA PRO A 493 2.18 1.60 7.99
C PRO A 493 1.41 0.44 8.64
N GLN A 494 1.82 -0.81 8.37
CA GLN A 494 1.25 -2.00 9.01
C GLN A 494 1.33 -1.92 10.54
N ALA A 495 2.36 -1.26 11.10
CA ALA A 495 2.46 -1.08 12.54
C ALA A 495 1.30 -0.27 13.16
N LEU A 496 0.65 0.61 12.38
CA LEU A 496 -0.57 1.28 12.82
C LEU A 496 -1.78 0.32 12.79
N ILE A 497 -1.85 -0.51 11.77
CA ILE A 497 -2.91 -1.53 11.64
C ILE A 497 -2.81 -2.54 12.80
N ASP A 498 -1.60 -3.04 13.06
CA ASP A 498 -1.28 -4.03 14.09
C ASP A 498 -1.15 -3.41 15.50
N PHE A 499 -1.50 -2.13 15.67
CA PHE A 499 -1.35 -1.43 16.95
C PHE A 499 -2.09 -2.12 18.09
N LYS A 500 -3.30 -2.63 17.81
CA LYS A 500 -4.14 -3.35 18.81
C LYS A 500 -3.51 -4.65 19.29
N GLU A 501 -2.72 -5.29 18.45
CA GLU A 501 -2.06 -6.57 18.75
C GLU A 501 -0.69 -6.34 19.39
N THR A 502 -0.10 -5.17 19.12
CA THR A 502 1.24 -4.82 19.59
C THR A 502 1.28 -4.32 21.03
N TYR A 503 0.27 -3.58 21.46
CA TYR A 503 0.25 -2.92 22.78
C TYR A 503 -0.87 -3.44 23.67
N ALA A 504 -0.62 -3.50 24.98
CA ALA A 504 -1.63 -3.89 25.94
C ALA A 504 -2.68 -2.77 26.15
N ASN A 505 -3.97 -3.15 26.20
CA ASN A 505 -5.10 -2.24 26.37
C ASN A 505 -5.06 -1.02 25.41
N PRO A 506 -4.94 -1.24 24.09
CA PRO A 506 -4.81 -0.18 23.11
C PRO A 506 -6.11 0.59 22.93
N TYR A 507 -6.00 1.91 22.79
CA TYR A 507 -7.12 2.78 22.50
C TYR A 507 -6.95 3.49 21.16
N ILE A 508 -7.96 3.40 20.29
CA ILE A 508 -7.96 4.05 18.98
C ILE A 508 -8.82 5.31 19.04
N LEU A 509 -8.19 6.42 18.79
CA LEU A 509 -8.80 7.75 18.72
C LEU A 509 -8.96 8.18 17.27
N TRP A 510 -9.95 8.98 16.97
CA TRP A 510 -10.29 9.41 15.62
C TRP A 510 -10.32 10.92 15.51
N MET A 511 -9.76 11.45 14.43
CA MET A 511 -9.94 12.84 14.02
C MET A 511 -10.38 12.86 12.55
N GLU A 512 -11.67 12.96 12.32
CA GLU A 512 -12.32 12.80 11.01
C GLU A 512 -12.73 14.12 10.37
N THR A 513 -12.63 15.24 11.09
CA THR A 513 -12.96 16.57 10.58
C THR A 513 -11.78 17.18 9.84
N ASN A 514 -11.96 17.46 8.55
CA ASN A 514 -10.98 18.18 7.72
C ASN A 514 -11.28 19.68 7.74
N TYR A 515 -10.33 20.48 8.20
CA TYR A 515 -10.41 21.95 8.27
C TYR A 515 -9.72 22.65 7.09
N ARG A 516 -9.06 21.88 6.20
CA ARG A 516 -8.27 22.40 5.07
C ARG A 516 -9.08 22.61 3.83
N SER A 517 -9.77 21.55 3.37
CA SER A 517 -10.35 21.46 2.03
C SER A 517 -11.87 21.65 2.04
N THR A 518 -12.43 22.04 0.91
CA THR A 518 -13.89 22.12 0.71
C THR A 518 -14.53 20.72 0.70
N PRO A 519 -15.85 20.61 0.96
CA PRO A 519 -16.58 19.33 0.92
C PRO A 519 -16.41 18.57 -0.39
N GLU A 520 -16.35 19.25 -1.52
CA GLU A 520 -16.24 18.68 -2.85
C GLU A 520 -14.90 17.90 -2.99
N ILE A 521 -13.81 18.50 -2.53
CA ILE A 521 -12.49 17.87 -2.53
C ILE A 521 -12.45 16.71 -1.55
N VAL A 522 -12.96 16.92 -0.32
CA VAL A 522 -12.99 15.92 0.74
C VAL A 522 -13.78 14.68 0.32
N ASN A 523 -14.96 14.85 -0.25
CA ASN A 523 -15.83 13.74 -0.67
C ASN A 523 -15.21 12.92 -1.82
N VAL A 524 -14.57 13.59 -2.78
CA VAL A 524 -13.88 12.92 -3.88
C VAL A 524 -12.69 12.13 -3.35
N ALA A 525 -11.86 12.76 -2.52
CA ALA A 525 -10.68 12.12 -1.94
C ALA A 525 -11.03 10.93 -1.04
N ALA A 526 -12.09 11.05 -0.21
CA ALA A 526 -12.57 9.98 0.65
C ALA A 526 -13.04 8.75 -0.14
N ARG A 527 -13.87 8.97 -1.18
CA ARG A 527 -14.33 7.88 -2.06
C ARG A 527 -13.17 7.21 -2.80
N PHE A 528 -12.19 7.98 -3.23
CA PHE A 528 -11.04 7.48 -3.96
C PHE A 528 -10.16 6.57 -3.08
N ILE A 529 -9.78 7.02 -1.87
CA ILE A 529 -8.92 6.26 -0.98
C ILE A 529 -9.60 5.04 -0.35
N ALA A 530 -10.94 5.07 -0.23
CA ALA A 530 -11.72 3.97 0.31
C ALA A 530 -11.59 2.66 -0.49
N LYS A 531 -11.08 2.71 -1.73
CA LYS A 531 -10.80 1.52 -2.54
C LYS A 531 -9.55 0.74 -2.13
N ASN A 532 -8.67 1.32 -1.30
CA ASN A 532 -7.56 0.59 -0.70
C ASN A 532 -8.09 -0.37 0.38
N GLN A 533 -7.52 -1.57 0.44
CA GLN A 533 -8.02 -2.64 1.31
C GLN A 533 -7.44 -2.58 2.72
N ASN A 534 -6.13 -2.48 2.86
CA ASN A 534 -5.48 -2.53 4.17
C ASN A 534 -5.41 -1.14 4.81
N ARG A 535 -6.52 -0.72 5.45
CA ARG A 535 -6.67 0.59 6.07
C ARG A 535 -7.76 0.59 7.16
N TYR A 536 -7.68 1.54 8.06
CA TYR A 536 -8.79 1.85 8.96
C TYR A 536 -9.90 2.60 8.20
N PRO A 537 -11.16 2.23 8.38
CA PRO A 537 -12.29 2.97 7.82
C PRO A 537 -12.44 4.32 8.56
N LYS A 538 -12.32 5.41 7.82
CA LYS A 538 -12.44 6.78 8.34
C LYS A 538 -13.60 7.50 7.65
N ASN A 539 -14.44 8.20 8.44
CA ASN A 539 -15.51 9.03 7.92
C ASN A 539 -15.03 10.49 7.84
N MET A 540 -14.40 10.85 6.72
CA MET A 540 -13.84 12.19 6.55
C MET A 540 -14.92 13.22 6.25
N VAL A 541 -15.08 14.22 7.12
CA VAL A 541 -16.07 15.30 7.02
C VAL A 541 -15.39 16.65 6.88
N ALA A 542 -15.78 17.45 5.93
CA ALA A 542 -15.27 18.81 5.77
C ALA A 542 -15.94 19.76 6.75
N HIS A 543 -15.12 20.63 7.38
CA HIS A 543 -15.63 21.74 8.23
C HIS A 543 -15.91 23.00 7.42
N ARG A 544 -15.24 23.18 6.29
CA ARG A 544 -15.38 24.36 5.45
C ARG A 544 -16.70 24.41 4.68
N PRO A 545 -17.17 25.60 4.30
CA PRO A 545 -18.35 25.72 3.44
C PRO A 545 -18.10 25.09 2.07
N SER A 546 -19.19 24.79 1.36
CA SER A 546 -19.17 24.30 -0.03
C SER A 546 -18.40 25.26 -0.94
N GLY A 547 -17.62 24.70 -1.84
CA GLY A 547 -16.79 25.39 -2.80
C GLY A 547 -17.03 24.92 -4.23
N ASP A 548 -16.05 25.09 -5.10
CA ASP A 548 -16.14 24.64 -6.48
C ASP A 548 -16.01 23.11 -6.58
N ALA A 549 -16.76 22.54 -7.53
CA ALA A 549 -16.59 21.12 -7.85
C ALA A 549 -15.17 20.82 -8.36
N VAL A 550 -14.66 19.64 -8.06
CA VAL A 550 -13.39 19.18 -8.62
C VAL A 550 -13.49 19.17 -10.15
N GLN A 551 -12.52 19.78 -10.83
CA GLN A 551 -12.55 19.98 -12.28
C GLN A 551 -11.71 18.95 -13.00
N ARG A 552 -12.25 18.36 -14.06
CA ARG A 552 -11.51 17.60 -15.06
C ARG A 552 -11.20 18.51 -16.24
N ILE A 553 -9.93 18.62 -16.62
CA ILE A 553 -9.48 19.43 -17.76
C ILE A 553 -9.02 18.46 -18.84
N ASP A 554 -9.90 18.23 -19.83
CA ASP A 554 -9.58 17.36 -20.95
C ASP A 554 -8.71 18.08 -21.97
N VAL A 555 -7.55 17.51 -22.29
CA VAL A 555 -6.60 18.05 -23.26
C VAL A 555 -6.24 17.02 -24.34
N ALA A 556 -5.97 17.49 -25.55
CA ALA A 556 -5.70 16.62 -26.69
C ALA A 556 -4.33 15.92 -26.61
N SER A 557 -3.36 16.49 -25.90
CA SER A 557 -1.99 15.94 -25.79
C SER A 557 -1.26 16.55 -24.58
N ARG A 558 -0.13 15.95 -24.22
CA ARG A 558 0.79 16.47 -23.20
C ARG A 558 1.26 17.90 -23.50
N LYS A 559 1.55 18.21 -24.78
CA LYS A 559 1.89 19.57 -25.23
C LYS A 559 0.75 20.57 -24.92
N LYS A 560 -0.50 20.19 -25.14
CA LYS A 560 -1.66 21.05 -24.81
C LYS A 560 -1.86 21.23 -23.31
N GLN A 561 -1.50 20.23 -22.51
CA GLN A 561 -1.46 20.36 -21.05
C GLN A 561 -0.46 21.44 -20.61
N TYR A 562 0.78 21.38 -21.11
CA TYR A 562 1.78 22.40 -20.80
C TYR A 562 1.35 23.81 -21.25
N ALA A 563 0.76 23.93 -22.43
CA ALA A 563 0.23 25.21 -22.92
C ALA A 563 -0.92 25.74 -22.03
N ALA A 564 -1.80 24.87 -21.52
CA ALA A 564 -2.84 25.29 -20.59
C ALA A 564 -2.24 25.79 -19.26
N ILE A 565 -1.23 25.11 -18.73
CA ILE A 565 -0.53 25.53 -17.50
C ILE A 565 0.22 26.86 -17.72
N LEU A 566 0.80 27.07 -18.91
CA LEU A 566 1.42 28.35 -19.27
C LEU A 566 0.41 29.51 -19.21
N GLU A 567 -0.82 29.32 -19.74
CA GLU A 567 -1.87 30.32 -19.67
C GLU A 567 -2.34 30.59 -18.23
N ILE A 568 -2.33 29.56 -17.38
CA ILE A 568 -2.57 29.73 -15.94
C ILE A 568 -1.46 30.55 -15.29
N ALA A 569 -0.19 30.24 -15.60
CA ALA A 569 0.96 30.95 -15.07
C ALA A 569 0.99 32.44 -15.47
N LYS A 570 0.56 32.78 -16.70
CA LYS A 570 0.45 34.18 -17.16
C LYS A 570 -0.48 35.02 -16.30
N LYS A 571 -1.48 34.41 -15.66
CA LYS A 571 -2.39 35.09 -14.75
C LYS A 571 -1.74 35.35 -13.37
N ASN A 572 -0.53 34.84 -13.16
CA ASN A 572 0.27 34.93 -11.94
C ASN A 572 -0.57 34.63 -10.66
N PRO A 573 -1.25 33.48 -10.59
CA PRO A 573 -2.13 33.18 -9.47
C PRO A 573 -1.31 32.94 -8.21
N ALA A 574 -1.73 33.55 -7.12
CA ALA A 574 -1.13 33.33 -5.81
C ALA A 574 -1.46 31.91 -5.30
N ASP A 575 -0.55 31.32 -4.57
CA ASP A 575 -0.71 30.02 -3.86
C ASP A 575 -1.24 28.88 -4.76
N THR A 576 -0.77 28.82 -6.01
CA THR A 576 -1.14 27.79 -6.97
C THR A 576 0.00 26.81 -7.20
N ALA A 577 -0.30 25.52 -7.04
CA ALA A 577 0.65 24.44 -7.26
C ALA A 577 0.27 23.57 -8.46
N VAL A 578 1.28 23.20 -9.25
CA VAL A 578 1.21 22.13 -10.24
C VAL A 578 1.93 20.91 -9.65
N ILE A 579 1.18 19.85 -9.43
CA ILE A 579 1.67 18.63 -8.77
C ILE A 579 1.77 17.51 -9.81
N TYR A 580 2.91 16.84 -9.82
CA TYR A 580 3.24 15.72 -10.71
C TYR A 580 3.88 14.58 -9.93
N ARG A 581 4.00 13.41 -10.57
CA ARG A 581 4.55 12.19 -9.94
C ARG A 581 6.08 12.25 -9.88
N ASP A 582 6.72 12.68 -10.92
CA ASP A 582 8.16 12.61 -11.20
C ASP A 582 8.73 14.01 -11.45
N ASN A 583 9.88 14.35 -10.89
CA ASN A 583 10.52 15.67 -11.09
C ASN A 583 10.71 16.00 -12.58
N ASP A 584 11.10 15.00 -13.39
CA ASP A 584 11.41 15.20 -14.78
C ASP A 584 10.21 15.67 -15.62
N SER A 585 8.97 15.38 -15.16
CA SER A 585 7.74 15.90 -15.77
C SER A 585 7.68 17.43 -15.82
N ALA A 586 8.37 18.10 -14.92
CA ALA A 586 8.40 19.57 -14.89
C ALA A 586 9.32 20.19 -15.94
N ILE A 587 10.26 19.47 -16.52
CA ILE A 587 11.31 20.03 -17.40
C ILE A 587 10.75 20.74 -18.63
N PRO A 588 9.80 20.16 -19.41
CA PRO A 588 9.19 20.88 -20.52
C PRO A 588 8.39 22.11 -20.09
N LEU A 589 7.82 22.07 -18.89
CA LEU A 589 7.11 23.22 -18.33
C LEU A 589 8.08 24.32 -17.91
N ILE A 590 9.20 23.96 -17.28
CA ILE A 590 10.29 24.88 -16.94
C ILE A 590 10.84 25.54 -18.22
N ASP A 591 11.02 24.78 -19.30
CA ASP A 591 11.43 25.29 -20.60
C ASP A 591 10.47 26.37 -21.12
N LEU A 592 9.17 26.07 -21.13
CA LEU A 592 8.13 26.99 -21.57
C LEU A 592 8.02 28.25 -20.70
N LEU A 593 8.05 28.11 -19.37
CA LEU A 593 7.98 29.23 -18.46
C LEU A 593 9.21 30.14 -18.60
N SER A 594 10.40 29.55 -18.68
CA SER A 594 11.66 30.28 -18.89
C SER A 594 11.68 31.06 -20.19
N LYS A 595 11.27 30.44 -21.32
CA LYS A 595 11.17 31.10 -22.62
C LYS A 595 10.19 32.28 -22.63
N ASN A 596 9.14 32.20 -21.82
CA ASN A 596 8.14 33.27 -21.70
C ASN A 596 8.46 34.29 -20.59
N GLY A 597 9.61 34.17 -19.91
CA GLY A 597 9.99 35.06 -18.84
C GLY A 597 9.06 35.05 -17.62
N LEU A 598 8.32 33.92 -17.40
CA LEU A 598 7.36 33.79 -16.32
C LEU A 598 8.03 33.21 -15.04
N PRO A 599 7.75 33.82 -13.88
CA PRO A 599 8.32 33.32 -12.64
C PRO A 599 7.67 32.00 -12.20
N TYR A 600 8.47 31.12 -11.62
CA TYR A 600 8.00 29.88 -11.01
C TYR A 600 8.87 29.57 -9.77
N ARG A 601 8.36 28.71 -8.89
CA ARG A 601 9.07 28.19 -7.73
C ARG A 601 9.16 26.66 -7.82
N CYS A 602 10.36 26.12 -7.65
CA CYS A 602 10.60 24.69 -7.62
C CYS A 602 11.42 24.35 -6.36
N PRO A 603 10.78 24.10 -5.23
CA PRO A 603 11.44 24.00 -3.91
C PRO A 603 12.46 22.85 -3.79
N LYS A 604 12.32 21.80 -4.63
CA LYS A 604 13.26 20.68 -4.71
C LYS A 604 13.62 20.42 -6.17
N LYS A 605 14.89 20.58 -6.50
CA LYS A 605 15.43 20.48 -7.86
C LYS A 605 16.24 19.19 -8.10
N GLU A 606 15.78 18.07 -7.57
CA GLU A 606 16.41 16.76 -7.76
C GLU A 606 16.06 16.18 -9.15
N PHE A 607 16.56 16.78 -10.22
CA PHE A 607 16.33 16.32 -11.59
C PHE A 607 17.40 15.30 -12.01
N ARG A 608 16.98 14.07 -12.29
CA ARG A 608 17.85 13.00 -12.81
C ARG A 608 17.80 12.87 -14.34
N PHE A 609 16.99 13.68 -14.99
CA PHE A 609 16.80 13.67 -16.45
C PHE A 609 18.11 13.78 -17.21
N PHE A 610 18.95 14.77 -16.88
CA PHE A 610 20.18 15.05 -17.62
C PHE A 610 21.29 14.01 -17.43
N THR A 611 21.17 13.15 -16.40
CA THR A 611 22.09 12.02 -16.15
C THR A 611 21.48 10.67 -16.55
N ASN A 612 20.22 10.68 -17.02
CA ASN A 612 19.54 9.47 -17.45
C ASN A 612 20.19 8.87 -18.71
N LYS A 613 20.29 7.54 -18.76
CA LYS A 613 20.91 6.77 -19.83
C LYS A 613 20.36 7.14 -21.21
N ILE A 614 19.02 7.26 -21.34
CA ILE A 614 18.36 7.61 -22.61
C ILE A 614 18.76 9.02 -23.06
N VAL A 615 18.73 10.00 -22.17
CA VAL A 615 19.07 11.38 -22.48
C VAL A 615 20.53 11.49 -22.90
N LEU A 616 21.44 10.86 -22.15
CA LEU A 616 22.87 10.84 -22.50
C LEU A 616 23.15 10.11 -23.82
N ASP A 617 22.40 9.06 -24.14
CA ASP A 617 22.54 8.34 -25.42
C ASP A 617 22.07 9.21 -26.59
N VAL A 618 20.91 9.86 -26.47
CA VAL A 618 20.39 10.78 -27.48
C VAL A 618 21.35 11.94 -27.70
N VAL A 619 21.87 12.55 -26.65
CA VAL A 619 22.88 13.60 -26.71
C VAL A 619 24.14 13.09 -27.45
N ALA A 620 24.58 11.84 -27.17
CA ALA A 620 25.72 11.25 -27.85
C ALA A 620 25.46 11.01 -29.36
N PHE A 621 24.25 10.51 -29.72
CA PHE A 621 23.86 10.40 -31.13
C PHE A 621 23.90 11.76 -31.83
N MET A 622 23.34 12.79 -31.23
CA MET A 622 23.32 14.15 -31.79
C MET A 622 24.72 14.78 -31.85
N LYS A 623 25.55 14.59 -30.82
CA LYS A 623 26.94 15.05 -30.83
C LYS A 623 27.76 14.38 -31.91
N LEU A 624 27.57 13.09 -32.17
CA LEU A 624 28.25 12.37 -33.24
C LEU A 624 27.86 12.87 -34.65
N GLN A 625 26.58 13.28 -34.82
CA GLN A 625 26.12 13.95 -36.04
C GLN A 625 26.86 15.26 -36.25
N GLN A 626 27.04 16.07 -35.20
CA GLN A 626 27.72 17.38 -35.29
C GLN A 626 29.26 17.23 -35.43
N ASN A 627 29.82 16.26 -34.75
CA ASN A 627 31.27 15.94 -34.79
C ASN A 627 31.50 14.47 -35.12
N PRO A 628 31.65 14.07 -36.39
CA PRO A 628 31.89 12.69 -36.82
C PRO A 628 33.19 12.05 -36.33
N ARG A 629 33.95 12.73 -35.45
CA ARG A 629 35.19 12.27 -34.83
C ARG A 629 35.09 12.11 -33.31
N ASP A 630 33.92 12.33 -32.71
CA ASP A 630 33.71 12.25 -31.28
C ASP A 630 33.76 10.80 -30.80
N VAL A 631 34.90 10.42 -30.22
CA VAL A 631 35.21 9.07 -29.78
C VAL A 631 34.32 8.65 -28.59
N GLU A 632 34.06 9.55 -27.68
CA GLU A 632 33.27 9.24 -26.50
C GLU A 632 31.79 9.00 -26.86
N SER A 633 31.24 9.86 -27.72
CA SER A 633 29.88 9.67 -28.23
C SER A 633 29.75 8.38 -29.04
N PHE A 634 30.70 8.07 -29.89
CA PHE A 634 30.68 6.83 -30.68
C PHE A 634 30.73 5.58 -29.78
N LYS A 635 31.65 5.51 -28.82
CA LYS A 635 31.73 4.38 -27.87
C LYS A 635 30.44 4.16 -27.13
N ARG A 636 29.74 5.25 -26.78
CA ARG A 636 28.50 5.17 -26.04
C ARG A 636 27.35 4.55 -26.82
N ILE A 637 27.27 4.82 -28.15
CA ILE A 637 26.08 4.47 -28.93
C ILE A 637 26.30 3.30 -29.92
N CYS A 638 27.54 2.88 -30.18
CA CYS A 638 27.87 1.92 -31.25
C CYS A 638 27.18 0.54 -31.12
N TYR A 639 26.68 0.18 -29.94
CA TYR A 639 25.93 -1.06 -29.68
C TYR A 639 24.44 -0.84 -29.43
N LYS A 640 23.95 0.41 -29.56
CA LYS A 640 22.59 0.76 -29.12
C LYS A 640 21.64 1.09 -30.30
N SER A 641 22.05 0.75 -31.51
CA SER A 641 21.27 0.90 -32.74
C SER A 641 21.58 -0.27 -33.66
N ASP A 642 20.93 -0.33 -34.82
CA ASP A 642 21.10 -1.38 -35.82
C ASP A 642 22.46 -1.34 -36.56
N PHE A 643 23.52 -0.83 -35.91
CA PHE A 643 24.85 -0.80 -36.49
C PHE A 643 25.49 -2.16 -36.56
N TYR A 644 25.18 -3.08 -35.62
CA TYR A 644 25.74 -4.44 -35.56
C TYR A 644 27.27 -4.52 -35.58
N LEU A 645 27.94 -3.55 -34.94
CA LEU A 645 29.41 -3.49 -34.82
C LEU A 645 29.89 -4.43 -33.72
N ASP A 646 30.95 -5.21 -33.98
CA ASP A 646 31.60 -5.99 -32.94
C ASP A 646 32.69 -5.16 -32.19
N LYS A 647 33.10 -5.67 -31.02
CA LYS A 647 34.04 -4.99 -30.12
C LYS A 647 35.39 -4.65 -30.81
N ARG A 648 35.93 -5.57 -31.63
CA ARG A 648 37.23 -5.38 -32.31
C ARG A 648 37.11 -4.27 -33.38
N THR A 649 36.00 -4.23 -34.09
CA THR A 649 35.69 -3.19 -35.08
C THR A 649 35.59 -1.82 -34.44
N VAL A 650 34.91 -1.72 -33.30
CA VAL A 650 34.78 -0.48 -32.53
C VAL A 650 36.12 0.00 -32.00
N GLU A 651 36.93 -0.89 -31.38
CA GLU A 651 38.28 -0.55 -30.91
C GLU A 651 39.21 -0.07 -32.03
N PHE A 652 39.19 -0.76 -33.17
CA PHE A 652 39.97 -0.35 -34.36
C PHE A 652 39.53 1.03 -34.83
N ALA A 653 38.22 1.28 -34.99
CA ALA A 653 37.69 2.55 -35.45
C ALA A 653 38.10 3.69 -34.50
N CYS A 654 37.92 3.52 -33.20
CA CYS A 654 38.31 4.51 -32.18
C CYS A 654 39.81 4.84 -32.25
N ASN A 655 40.64 3.82 -32.31
CA ASN A 655 42.11 4.00 -32.40
C ASN A 655 42.51 4.72 -33.69
N THR A 656 41.87 4.39 -34.80
CA THR A 656 42.17 4.99 -36.11
C THR A 656 41.75 6.45 -36.15
N VAL A 657 40.51 6.78 -35.69
CA VAL A 657 40.01 8.15 -35.58
C VAL A 657 40.91 9.00 -34.69
N SER A 658 41.27 8.48 -33.48
CA SER A 658 42.13 9.21 -32.55
C SER A 658 43.53 9.50 -33.11
N ARG A 659 44.11 8.55 -33.85
CA ARG A 659 45.50 8.71 -34.42
C ARG A 659 45.56 9.52 -35.68
N ARG A 660 44.57 9.41 -36.55
CA ARG A 660 44.63 9.96 -37.94
C ARG A 660 43.72 11.16 -38.16
N GLY A 661 42.80 11.44 -37.20
CA GLY A 661 41.85 12.54 -37.32
C GLY A 661 40.84 12.41 -38.46
N ILE A 662 40.59 11.18 -38.96
CA ILE A 662 39.53 10.88 -39.94
C ILE A 662 38.19 10.63 -39.24
N THR A 663 37.10 10.62 -40.00
CA THR A 663 35.77 10.33 -39.46
C THR A 663 35.60 8.85 -39.16
N PHE A 664 34.60 8.52 -38.27
CA PHE A 664 34.25 7.12 -37.99
C PHE A 664 33.81 6.37 -39.25
N LEU A 665 33.07 7.03 -40.15
CA LEU A 665 32.66 6.41 -41.40
C LEU A 665 33.84 6.04 -42.29
N GLU A 666 34.83 6.90 -42.40
CA GLU A 666 36.06 6.63 -43.17
C GLU A 666 36.84 5.46 -42.52
N ALA A 667 37.02 5.48 -41.20
CA ALA A 667 37.72 4.42 -40.50
C ALA A 667 37.04 3.04 -40.65
N LEU A 668 35.71 3.01 -40.55
CA LEU A 668 34.92 1.79 -40.75
C LEU A 668 34.95 1.27 -42.20
N LYS A 669 34.89 2.18 -43.20
CA LYS A 669 35.03 1.83 -44.61
C LYS A 669 36.43 1.26 -44.92
N GLU A 670 37.50 1.80 -44.37
CA GLU A 670 38.83 1.22 -44.48
C GLU A 670 38.94 -0.18 -43.88
N GLN A 671 38.28 -0.43 -42.78
CA GLN A 671 38.23 -1.75 -42.15
C GLN A 671 37.39 -2.73 -42.97
N ALA A 672 36.25 -2.32 -43.55
CA ALA A 672 35.44 -3.16 -44.44
C ALA A 672 36.18 -3.67 -45.67
N LYS A 673 37.10 -2.86 -46.23
CA LYS A 673 37.98 -3.30 -47.35
C LYS A 673 38.85 -4.52 -46.97
N ARG A 674 39.04 -4.79 -45.70
CA ARG A 674 39.86 -5.90 -45.17
C ARG A 674 39.04 -7.07 -44.66
N PHE A 675 37.78 -6.84 -44.32
CA PHE A 675 36.91 -7.82 -43.66
C PHE A 675 35.44 -7.70 -44.17
N ASP A 676 35.06 -8.54 -45.12
CA ASP A 676 33.72 -8.52 -45.74
C ASP A 676 32.59 -8.68 -44.74
N LYS A 677 32.84 -9.31 -43.59
CA LYS A 677 31.83 -9.56 -42.57
C LYS A 677 31.24 -8.30 -41.92
N ILE A 678 31.92 -7.14 -42.04
CA ILE A 678 31.43 -5.90 -41.42
C ILE A 678 30.78 -4.94 -42.45
N GLU A 679 30.69 -5.34 -43.70
CA GLU A 679 30.17 -4.49 -44.79
C GLU A 679 28.75 -4.01 -44.47
N ARG A 680 27.87 -4.90 -44.03
CA ARG A 680 26.52 -4.53 -43.65
C ARG A 680 26.45 -3.56 -42.46
N ALA A 681 27.31 -3.72 -41.48
CA ALA A 681 27.40 -2.86 -40.30
C ALA A 681 27.85 -1.44 -40.72
N VAL A 682 28.84 -1.36 -41.66
CA VAL A 682 29.32 -0.11 -42.20
C VAL A 682 28.23 0.57 -43.04
N GLN A 683 27.48 -0.18 -43.83
CA GLN A 683 26.37 0.35 -44.61
C GLN A 683 25.28 0.94 -43.69
N ASN A 684 24.92 0.25 -42.61
CA ASN A 684 23.94 0.76 -41.63
C ASN A 684 24.44 2.05 -40.98
N PHE A 685 25.73 2.14 -40.62
CA PHE A 685 26.31 3.34 -40.06
C PHE A 685 26.41 4.49 -41.11
N GLU A 686 26.73 4.19 -42.37
CA GLU A 686 26.69 5.16 -43.48
C GLU A 686 25.25 5.69 -43.67
N ASP A 687 24.24 4.81 -43.66
CA ASP A 687 22.85 5.21 -43.75
C ASP A 687 22.43 6.13 -42.59
N TYR A 688 22.88 5.84 -41.36
CA TYR A 688 22.69 6.72 -40.22
C TYR A 688 23.28 8.10 -40.49
N VAL A 689 24.57 8.20 -40.87
CA VAL A 689 25.25 9.48 -41.14
C VAL A 689 24.56 10.25 -42.23
N ARG A 690 24.21 9.58 -43.34
CA ARG A 690 23.54 10.21 -44.50
C ARG A 690 22.12 10.70 -44.17
N LYS A 691 21.31 9.85 -43.53
CA LYS A 691 19.90 10.15 -43.29
C LYS A 691 19.73 11.20 -42.19
N THR A 692 20.65 11.27 -41.24
CA THR A 692 20.57 12.21 -40.12
C THR A 692 21.21 13.56 -40.38
N ALA A 693 22.03 13.70 -41.41
CA ALA A 693 22.89 14.88 -41.69
C ALA A 693 22.16 16.24 -41.65
N ASN A 694 20.91 16.29 -42.11
CA ASN A 694 20.14 17.53 -42.25
C ASN A 694 18.82 17.49 -41.45
N LEU A 695 18.64 16.52 -40.55
CA LEU A 695 17.43 16.43 -39.75
C LEU A 695 17.39 17.48 -38.64
N GLY A 696 16.24 18.07 -38.41
CA GLY A 696 15.96 18.82 -37.20
C GLY A 696 15.91 17.94 -35.97
N ALA A 697 15.93 18.51 -34.77
CA ALA A 697 16.02 17.77 -33.54
C ALA A 697 14.83 16.76 -33.35
N LEU A 698 13.62 17.18 -33.67
CA LEU A 698 12.44 16.32 -33.55
C LEU A 698 12.46 15.15 -34.55
N GLU A 699 12.86 15.45 -35.82
CA GLU A 699 12.95 14.43 -36.86
C GLU A 699 14.08 13.46 -36.58
N PHE A 700 15.18 13.94 -36.01
CA PHE A 700 16.29 13.13 -35.56
C PHE A 700 15.87 12.11 -34.46
N LEU A 701 15.13 12.57 -33.47
CA LEU A 701 14.61 11.67 -32.40
C LEU A 701 13.68 10.61 -32.99
N ARG A 702 12.75 11.00 -33.88
CA ARG A 702 11.84 10.05 -34.55
C ARG A 702 12.61 9.04 -35.38
N TYR A 703 13.70 9.49 -36.03
CA TYR A 703 14.58 8.59 -36.76
C TYR A 703 15.26 7.57 -35.85
N LEU A 704 15.78 7.99 -34.70
CA LEU A 704 16.38 7.07 -33.72
C LEU A 704 15.40 6.01 -33.23
N ASP A 705 14.18 6.43 -32.88
CA ASP A 705 13.11 5.53 -32.43
C ASP A 705 12.80 4.45 -33.48
N ALA A 706 12.64 4.84 -34.73
CA ALA A 706 12.30 3.97 -35.85
C ALA A 706 13.48 3.09 -36.36
N ASN A 707 14.75 3.44 -36.05
CA ASN A 707 15.93 2.78 -36.63
C ASN A 707 16.85 2.18 -35.55
N GLY A 708 16.27 1.34 -34.69
CA GLY A 708 16.98 0.44 -33.79
C GLY A 708 17.07 0.92 -32.33
N TYR A 709 17.10 2.23 -32.07
CA TYR A 709 17.18 2.72 -30.68
C TYR A 709 15.88 2.49 -29.89
N GLY A 710 14.70 2.63 -30.55
CA GLY A 710 13.41 2.25 -29.94
C GLY A 710 13.39 0.79 -29.50
N THR A 711 13.79 -0.11 -30.41
CA THR A 711 13.92 -1.56 -30.10
C THR A 711 14.95 -1.82 -28.99
N TYR A 712 16.05 -1.05 -28.95
CA TYR A 712 17.03 -1.15 -27.87
C TYR A 712 16.42 -0.76 -26.52
N MET A 713 15.65 0.33 -26.47
CA MET A 713 14.97 0.77 -25.24
C MET A 713 13.99 -0.30 -24.74
N GLU A 714 13.18 -0.87 -25.64
CA GLU A 714 12.22 -1.94 -25.30
C GLU A 714 12.92 -3.19 -24.74
N LYS A 715 13.95 -3.68 -25.44
CA LYS A 715 14.71 -4.88 -25.01
C LYS A 715 15.41 -4.70 -23.67
N ASN A 716 15.80 -3.49 -23.32
CA ASN A 716 16.48 -3.19 -22.06
C ASN A 716 15.55 -2.59 -20.99
N HIS A 717 14.24 -2.64 -21.22
CA HIS A 717 13.21 -2.13 -20.30
C HIS A 717 13.49 -0.69 -19.81
N LEU A 718 13.94 0.19 -20.73
CA LEU A 718 14.24 1.58 -20.41
C LEU A 718 12.95 2.42 -20.36
N ASP A 719 12.94 3.45 -19.50
CA ASP A 719 11.78 4.34 -19.30
C ASP A 719 11.50 5.23 -20.52
N HIS A 720 10.57 4.82 -21.37
CA HIS A 720 10.14 5.56 -22.56
C HIS A 720 9.65 6.99 -22.26
N ASN A 721 9.20 7.30 -21.05
CA ASN A 721 8.78 8.66 -20.69
C ASN A 721 9.92 9.68 -20.85
N LYS A 722 11.18 9.29 -20.61
CA LYS A 722 12.31 10.18 -20.78
C LYS A 722 12.51 10.56 -22.25
N PHE A 723 12.28 9.62 -23.15
CA PHE A 723 12.33 9.86 -24.59
C PHE A 723 11.17 10.75 -25.06
N GLU A 724 9.96 10.57 -24.52
CA GLU A 724 8.82 11.46 -24.80
C GLU A 724 9.05 12.91 -24.33
N LEU A 725 9.75 13.09 -23.20
CA LEU A 725 10.14 14.42 -22.75
C LEU A 725 11.11 15.08 -23.71
N LEU A 726 12.10 14.33 -24.24
CA LEU A 726 13.01 14.81 -25.28
C LEU A 726 12.26 15.22 -26.56
N LEU A 727 11.28 14.42 -27.02
CA LEU A 727 10.41 14.77 -28.13
C LEU A 727 9.66 16.08 -27.89
N SER A 728 9.12 16.28 -26.68
CA SER A 728 8.41 17.52 -26.33
C SER A 728 9.33 18.75 -26.33
N LEU A 729 10.58 18.60 -25.86
CA LEU A 729 11.57 19.67 -25.88
C LEU A 729 12.09 19.96 -27.29
N ALA A 730 12.25 18.93 -28.12
CA ALA A 730 12.75 19.08 -29.51
C ALA A 730 11.74 19.77 -30.41
N ASP A 731 10.42 19.60 -30.14
CA ASP A 731 9.37 20.28 -30.91
C ASP A 731 9.41 21.81 -30.77
N GLU A 732 10.00 22.33 -29.69
CA GLU A 732 10.20 23.76 -29.42
C GLU A 732 11.60 24.26 -29.79
N ASN A 733 12.53 23.38 -30.21
CA ASN A 733 13.92 23.68 -30.56
C ASN A 733 14.31 22.95 -31.86
N PRO A 734 14.06 23.55 -33.02
CA PRO A 734 14.03 22.81 -34.29
C PRO A 734 15.41 22.31 -34.78
N SER A 735 16.51 22.98 -34.49
CA SER A 735 17.85 22.51 -34.94
C SER A 735 18.54 21.67 -33.85
N VAL A 736 19.36 20.70 -34.26
CA VAL A 736 20.14 19.88 -33.32
C VAL A 736 21.10 20.70 -32.45
N PRO A 737 21.85 21.69 -33.00
CA PRO A 737 22.69 22.55 -32.17
C PRO A 737 21.90 23.36 -31.14
N ASP A 738 20.77 23.96 -31.53
CA ASP A 738 19.93 24.74 -30.63
C ASP A 738 19.35 23.86 -29.54
N PHE A 739 18.92 22.65 -29.89
CA PHE A 739 18.40 21.68 -28.95
C PHE A 739 19.44 21.25 -27.90
N LEU A 740 20.66 20.93 -28.32
CA LEU A 740 21.76 20.59 -27.42
C LEU A 740 22.10 21.77 -26.49
N ALA A 741 22.24 22.98 -27.06
CA ALA A 741 22.50 24.19 -26.27
C ALA A 741 21.36 24.45 -25.25
N ARG A 742 20.11 24.17 -25.64
CA ARG A 742 18.95 24.34 -24.73
C ARG A 742 18.94 23.32 -23.65
N LEU A 743 19.32 22.07 -23.91
CA LEU A 743 19.47 21.05 -22.85
C LEU A 743 20.52 21.46 -21.81
N ASP A 744 21.65 22.04 -22.26
CA ASP A 744 22.68 22.54 -21.34
C ASP A 744 22.16 23.72 -20.50
N GLN A 745 21.42 24.68 -21.08
CA GLN A 745 20.78 25.77 -20.36
C GLN A 745 19.73 25.26 -19.33
N LEU A 746 18.93 24.27 -19.72
CA LEU A 746 17.93 23.68 -18.82
C LEU A 746 18.59 22.97 -17.65
N ARG A 747 19.71 22.30 -17.89
CA ARG A 747 20.52 21.70 -16.83
C ARG A 747 20.97 22.73 -15.81
N GLU A 748 21.48 23.91 -16.29
CA GLU A 748 21.87 25.02 -15.42
C GLU A 748 20.67 25.59 -14.61
N LEU A 749 19.50 25.77 -15.27
CA LEU A 749 18.29 26.29 -14.64
C LEU A 749 17.72 25.36 -13.58
N THR A 750 17.99 24.07 -13.71
CA THR A 750 17.54 23.04 -12.77
C THR A 750 18.57 22.69 -11.69
N ASP A 751 19.71 23.36 -11.66
CA ASP A 751 20.71 23.22 -10.61
C ASP A 751 20.18 23.79 -9.27
N ASP A 752 20.47 23.10 -8.16
CA ASP A 752 20.05 23.50 -6.81
C ASP A 752 20.63 24.85 -6.37
N ASN A 753 21.74 25.27 -6.99
CA ASN A 753 22.40 26.54 -6.67
C ASN A 753 21.68 27.78 -7.26
N VAL A 754 20.69 27.58 -8.15
CA VAL A 754 19.93 28.69 -8.73
C VAL A 754 18.80 29.09 -7.78
N GLN A 755 18.77 30.38 -7.38
CA GLN A 755 17.70 30.90 -6.51
C GLN A 755 16.35 30.87 -7.25
N ASP A 756 15.36 30.27 -6.63
CA ASP A 756 13.98 30.30 -7.09
C ASP A 756 13.37 31.69 -6.98
N SER A 757 12.47 32.00 -7.89
CA SER A 757 11.60 33.19 -7.75
C SER A 757 10.78 33.11 -6.45
N ARG A 758 10.58 34.25 -5.78
CA ARG A 758 9.65 34.32 -4.63
C ARG A 758 8.19 34.35 -5.04
N THR A 759 7.90 34.49 -6.33
CA THR A 759 6.57 34.64 -6.92
C THR A 759 6.36 33.61 -8.02
N GLY A 760 5.15 33.46 -8.50
CA GLY A 760 4.76 32.53 -9.57
C GLY A 760 4.20 31.22 -9.07
N ILE A 761 3.83 30.35 -10.01
CA ILE A 761 3.31 29.02 -9.71
C ILE A 761 4.35 28.11 -9.08
N ILE A 762 3.89 27.19 -8.27
CA ILE A 762 4.74 26.22 -7.57
C ILE A 762 4.73 24.91 -8.35
N LEU A 763 5.93 24.44 -8.71
CA LEU A 763 6.15 23.14 -9.36
C LEU A 763 6.66 22.15 -8.32
N THR A 764 5.92 21.07 -8.05
CA THR A 764 6.31 20.13 -7.00
C THR A 764 5.83 18.72 -7.29
N THR A 765 6.58 17.72 -6.83
CA THR A 765 6.11 16.34 -6.90
C THR A 765 5.04 16.07 -5.83
N ALA A 766 4.22 15.04 -6.04
CA ALA A 766 3.27 14.56 -5.06
C ALA A 766 3.94 14.22 -3.72
N HIS A 767 5.14 13.60 -3.73
CA HIS A 767 5.94 13.31 -2.53
C HIS A 767 6.40 14.58 -1.81
N SER A 768 6.92 15.56 -2.54
CA SER A 768 7.43 16.80 -1.96
C SER A 768 6.32 17.73 -1.46
N SER A 769 5.11 17.56 -1.96
CA SER A 769 3.92 18.31 -1.51
C SER A 769 3.37 17.82 -0.16
N LYS A 770 3.82 16.66 0.36
CA LYS A 770 3.36 16.16 1.66
C LYS A 770 3.70 17.15 2.78
N GLY A 771 2.72 17.40 3.65
CA GLY A 771 2.84 18.41 4.73
C GLY A 771 2.53 19.85 4.29
N LEU A 772 2.54 20.12 2.97
CA LEU A 772 2.20 21.43 2.41
C LEU A 772 0.72 21.53 2.04
N GLU A 773 0.28 22.75 1.74
CA GLU A 773 -1.12 23.00 1.32
C GLU A 773 -1.16 24.25 0.45
N TYR A 774 -2.05 24.25 -0.54
CA TYR A 774 -2.16 25.28 -1.56
C TYR A 774 -3.61 25.66 -1.77
N ASP A 775 -3.85 26.90 -2.17
CA ASP A 775 -5.20 27.35 -2.49
C ASP A 775 -5.76 26.56 -3.69
N THR A 776 -4.99 26.52 -4.75
CA THR A 776 -5.34 25.84 -6.00
C THR A 776 -4.29 24.79 -6.37
N VAL A 777 -4.74 23.60 -6.73
CA VAL A 777 -3.89 22.49 -7.18
C VAL A 777 -4.29 22.05 -8.58
N TYR A 778 -3.30 21.89 -9.43
CA TYR A 778 -3.39 21.23 -10.74
C TYR A 778 -2.59 19.93 -10.71
N LEU A 779 -3.26 18.78 -10.94
CA LEU A 779 -2.59 17.50 -11.12
C LEU A 779 -2.31 17.28 -12.59
N MET A 780 -1.05 17.11 -12.97
CA MET A 780 -0.64 16.90 -14.33
C MET A 780 -0.03 15.53 -14.60
N ASP A 781 0.02 15.12 -15.85
CA ASP A 781 0.52 13.83 -16.32
C ASP A 781 -0.18 12.63 -15.67
N VAL A 782 -1.51 12.73 -15.50
CA VAL A 782 -2.34 11.71 -14.87
C VAL A 782 -2.80 10.69 -15.89
N TYR A 783 -2.00 9.66 -16.09
CA TYR A 783 -2.27 8.51 -16.97
C TYR A 783 -1.41 7.30 -16.56
N ASP A 784 -1.86 6.09 -16.94
CA ASP A 784 -1.16 4.85 -16.63
C ASP A 784 0.28 4.85 -17.16
N GLY A 785 1.21 4.44 -16.32
CA GLY A 785 2.65 4.48 -16.61
C GLY A 785 3.35 5.75 -16.14
N GLN A 786 2.61 6.81 -15.80
CA GLN A 786 3.18 8.05 -15.25
C GLN A 786 2.59 8.39 -13.87
N PHE A 787 1.27 8.52 -13.77
CA PHE A 787 0.59 8.68 -12.49
C PHE A 787 -0.77 7.99 -12.56
N PRO A 788 -0.88 6.73 -12.14
CA PRO A 788 0.09 5.88 -11.42
C PRO A 788 1.31 5.48 -12.25
N GLY A 789 2.42 5.20 -11.54
CA GLY A 789 3.71 4.85 -12.16
C GLY A 789 3.69 3.50 -12.89
N ALA A 790 4.65 3.30 -13.82
CA ALA A 790 4.74 2.12 -14.67
C ALA A 790 4.78 0.80 -13.89
N ASN A 791 5.56 0.73 -12.81
CA ASN A 791 5.67 -0.48 -11.98
C ASN A 791 4.34 -0.92 -11.35
N ALA A 792 3.37 0.00 -11.19
CA ALA A 792 2.05 -0.30 -10.65
C ALA A 792 1.05 -0.71 -11.74
N THR A 793 1.28 -0.29 -12.99
CA THR A 793 0.35 -0.47 -14.10
C THR A 793 0.77 -1.54 -15.10
N GLU A 794 2.07 -1.87 -15.18
CA GLU A 794 2.57 -2.93 -16.02
C GLU A 794 2.11 -4.31 -15.53
N VAL A 795 1.51 -5.06 -16.44
CA VAL A 795 1.12 -6.47 -16.23
C VAL A 795 2.37 -7.34 -16.38
N LEU A 796 3.27 -7.31 -15.41
CA LEU A 796 4.30 -8.34 -15.27
C LEU A 796 3.60 -9.64 -14.82
N GLY A 797 3.26 -10.48 -15.78
CA GLY A 797 2.80 -11.84 -15.66
C GLY A 797 1.96 -12.18 -14.41
N ARG A 798 0.62 -12.08 -14.51
CA ARG A 798 -0.40 -12.78 -13.71
C ARG A 798 -0.74 -12.33 -12.29
N ARG A 799 -0.11 -11.35 -11.70
CA ARG A 799 -0.67 -10.66 -10.52
C ARG A 799 -0.43 -9.18 -10.69
N HIS A 800 -1.49 -8.41 -10.83
CA HIS A 800 -1.44 -6.98 -10.50
C HIS A 800 -0.78 -6.88 -9.14
N ASN A 801 0.30 -6.13 -9.02
CA ASN A 801 0.87 -5.88 -7.70
C ASN A 801 -0.08 -4.91 -6.98
N MET A 802 -1.13 -5.46 -6.38
CA MET A 802 -2.18 -4.70 -5.69
C MET A 802 -1.60 -3.74 -4.66
N ASP A 803 -0.47 -4.11 -4.06
CA ASP A 803 0.21 -3.25 -3.09
C ASP A 803 0.79 -1.99 -3.71
N LEU A 804 1.39 -2.08 -4.91
CA LEU A 804 1.94 -0.91 -5.61
C LEU A 804 0.82 0.03 -6.09
N ILE A 805 -0.29 -0.50 -6.59
CA ILE A 805 -1.45 0.31 -6.95
C ILE A 805 -2.03 1.02 -5.72
N GLN A 806 -2.11 0.33 -4.57
CA GLN A 806 -2.58 0.94 -3.33
C GLN A 806 -1.63 2.04 -2.84
N GLU A 807 -0.32 1.87 -3.03
CA GLU A 807 0.68 2.90 -2.72
C GLU A 807 0.54 4.13 -3.63
N GLU A 808 0.45 3.93 -4.96
CA GLU A 808 0.20 5.02 -5.91
C GLU A 808 -1.13 5.74 -5.62
N ARG A 809 -2.15 4.99 -5.18
CA ARG A 809 -3.44 5.57 -4.74
C ARG A 809 -3.27 6.46 -3.51
N ARG A 810 -2.46 6.06 -2.53
CA ARG A 810 -2.12 6.92 -1.37
C ARG A 810 -1.38 8.18 -1.82
N LEU A 811 -0.44 8.03 -2.75
CA LEU A 811 0.31 9.17 -3.29
C LEU A 811 -0.62 10.17 -4.01
N PHE A 812 -1.54 9.66 -4.83
CA PHE A 812 -2.52 10.48 -5.53
C PHE A 812 -3.50 11.15 -4.55
N TYR A 813 -3.95 10.41 -3.53
CA TYR A 813 -4.76 10.94 -2.44
C TYR A 813 -4.05 12.07 -1.67
N VAL A 814 -2.76 11.88 -1.36
CA VAL A 814 -1.96 12.95 -0.76
C VAL A 814 -1.93 14.17 -1.65
N ALA A 815 -1.70 14.02 -2.96
CA ALA A 815 -1.68 15.13 -3.92
C ALA A 815 -3.03 15.87 -3.98
N MET A 816 -4.16 15.17 -4.06
CA MET A 816 -5.50 15.76 -4.03
C MET A 816 -5.77 16.58 -2.76
N THR A 817 -5.41 16.01 -1.59
CA THR A 817 -5.66 16.62 -0.28
C THR A 817 -4.74 17.79 0.06
N ARG A 818 -3.88 18.21 -0.89
CA ARG A 818 -3.11 19.47 -0.78
C ARG A 818 -3.93 20.70 -1.12
N ALA A 819 -5.01 20.53 -1.88
CA ALA A 819 -5.89 21.62 -2.30
C ALA A 819 -6.79 22.11 -1.16
N LYS A 820 -6.89 23.44 -1.02
CA LYS A 820 -7.83 24.11 -0.10
C LYS A 820 -9.16 24.38 -0.79
N ASN A 821 -9.15 25.11 -1.89
CA ASN A 821 -10.34 25.61 -2.57
C ASN A 821 -10.57 24.98 -3.93
N HIS A 822 -9.53 24.80 -4.76
CA HIS A 822 -9.70 24.36 -6.13
C HIS A 822 -8.79 23.17 -6.44
N LEU A 823 -9.38 22.09 -6.89
CA LEU A 823 -8.67 20.91 -7.38
C LEU A 823 -9.00 20.67 -8.85
N ASN A 824 -7.98 20.67 -9.68
CA ASN A 824 -8.06 20.48 -11.11
C ASN A 824 -7.21 19.29 -11.54
N VAL A 825 -7.73 18.40 -12.36
CA VAL A 825 -7.04 17.20 -12.83
C VAL A 825 -6.99 17.21 -14.35
N PHE A 826 -5.79 17.20 -14.91
CA PHE A 826 -5.61 17.07 -16.35
C PHE A 826 -5.84 15.63 -16.81
N ALA A 827 -6.65 15.46 -17.84
CA ALA A 827 -6.90 14.19 -18.52
C ALA A 827 -6.47 14.31 -19.99
N ILE A 828 -5.53 13.48 -20.43
CA ILE A 828 -5.02 13.50 -21.80
C ILE A 828 -5.80 12.51 -22.66
N LYS A 829 -6.38 12.99 -23.77
CA LYS A 829 -7.16 12.17 -24.69
C LYS A 829 -6.32 10.98 -25.23
N GLY A 830 -6.85 9.76 -25.06
CA GLY A 830 -6.17 8.53 -25.46
C GLY A 830 -5.12 8.03 -24.48
N ARG A 831 -4.88 8.74 -23.35
CA ARG A 831 -4.05 8.31 -22.24
C ARG A 831 -4.85 8.47 -20.95
N THR A 832 -5.52 7.43 -20.53
CA THR A 832 -6.42 7.44 -19.36
C THR A 832 -5.86 6.58 -18.25
N THR A 833 -6.34 6.80 -17.05
CA THR A 833 -6.13 5.94 -15.91
C THR A 833 -7.45 5.77 -15.17
N SER A 834 -7.64 4.62 -14.56
CA SER A 834 -8.78 4.38 -13.66
C SER A 834 -8.88 5.43 -12.55
N PHE A 835 -7.77 6.03 -12.14
CA PHE A 835 -7.76 7.06 -11.09
C PHE A 835 -8.58 8.30 -11.46
N VAL A 836 -8.50 8.77 -12.71
CA VAL A 836 -9.31 9.91 -13.18
C VAL A 836 -10.79 9.53 -13.23
N ASP A 837 -11.11 8.36 -13.79
CA ASP A 837 -12.50 7.93 -13.95
C ASP A 837 -13.17 7.61 -12.58
N GLU A 838 -12.38 7.23 -11.59
CA GLU A 838 -12.86 7.01 -10.22
C GLU A 838 -13.24 8.30 -9.49
N ILE A 839 -12.49 9.39 -9.73
CA ILE A 839 -12.75 10.68 -9.09
C ILE A 839 -13.79 11.51 -9.85
N LEU A 840 -13.76 11.45 -11.17
CA LEU A 840 -14.59 12.23 -12.07
C LEU A 840 -15.06 11.36 -13.24
N PRO A 841 -16.16 10.62 -13.09
CA PRO A 841 -16.70 9.82 -14.19
C PRO A 841 -16.91 10.71 -15.41
N PRO A 842 -16.69 10.21 -16.63
CA PRO A 842 -16.90 10.98 -17.84
C PRO A 842 -18.34 11.53 -17.86
N PRO A 843 -18.56 12.76 -18.35
CA PRO A 843 -19.89 13.36 -18.37
C PRO A 843 -20.84 12.42 -19.08
N VAL A 844 -21.91 12.02 -18.39
CA VAL A 844 -22.99 11.25 -19.01
C VAL A 844 -23.48 12.11 -20.18
N PRO A 845 -23.47 11.61 -21.43
CA PRO A 845 -23.93 12.40 -22.56
C PRO A 845 -25.33 12.87 -22.26
N THR A 846 -25.47 14.18 -22.04
CA THR A 846 -26.78 14.83 -21.88
C THR A 846 -27.61 14.42 -23.08
N LYS A 847 -28.80 13.86 -22.84
CA LYS A 847 -29.76 13.49 -23.86
C LYS A 847 -30.01 14.73 -24.74
N SER A 848 -29.24 14.90 -25.81
CA SER A 848 -29.63 15.76 -26.90
C SER A 848 -30.94 15.17 -27.46
N THR A 849 -31.91 15.99 -27.64
CA THR A 849 -33.18 15.69 -28.34
C THR A 849 -32.83 15.24 -29.76
N VAL A 850 -32.58 13.94 -29.94
CA VAL A 850 -32.30 13.33 -31.24
C VAL A 850 -33.65 12.98 -31.89
N PRO A 851 -33.89 13.41 -33.15
CA PRO A 851 -35.13 13.10 -33.86
C PRO A 851 -35.34 11.58 -34.03
N ALA A 852 -36.56 11.15 -34.06
CA ALA A 852 -37.02 9.75 -34.01
C ALA A 852 -36.43 8.79 -35.09
N LYS A 853 -35.61 9.26 -36.03
CA LYS A 853 -34.92 8.41 -37.03
C LYS A 853 -33.67 7.66 -36.53
N THR A 854 -33.19 8.02 -35.33
CA THR A 854 -31.95 7.41 -34.79
C THR A 854 -32.23 6.25 -33.82
N ARG A 855 -33.45 5.95 -33.47
CA ARG A 855 -33.84 4.84 -32.60
C ARG A 855 -33.46 3.45 -33.21
N TYR A 856 -33.49 3.33 -34.54
CA TYR A 856 -33.12 2.07 -35.25
C TYR A 856 -31.62 1.75 -35.15
N SER A 857 -30.74 2.74 -35.02
CA SER A 857 -29.30 2.52 -34.96
C SER A 857 -28.82 2.18 -33.54
N ILE A 858 -29.54 2.58 -32.48
CA ILE A 858 -29.19 2.30 -31.08
C ILE A 858 -29.50 0.83 -30.77
N ASP A 859 -30.58 0.29 -31.27
CA ASP A 859 -30.91 -1.13 -31.07
C ASP A 859 -29.96 -2.05 -31.88
N GLN A 860 -29.56 -1.65 -33.08
CA GLN A 860 -28.50 -2.34 -33.82
C GLN A 860 -27.15 -2.29 -33.12
N PHE A 861 -26.75 -1.13 -32.56
CA PHE A 861 -25.51 -0.99 -31.80
C PHE A 861 -25.54 -1.83 -30.51
N ARG A 862 -26.70 -1.90 -29.82
CA ARG A 862 -26.90 -2.74 -28.64
C ARG A 862 -26.84 -4.22 -28.97
N MET A 863 -27.46 -4.66 -30.08
CA MET A 863 -27.35 -6.04 -30.56
C MET A 863 -25.91 -6.40 -30.99
N GLU A 864 -25.19 -5.44 -31.56
CA GLU A 864 -23.80 -5.65 -31.96
C GLU A 864 -22.85 -5.69 -30.76
N GLN A 865 -23.11 -4.91 -29.71
CA GLN A 865 -22.41 -4.98 -28.43
C GLN A 865 -22.69 -6.31 -27.69
N GLU A 866 -23.95 -6.77 -27.68
CA GLU A 866 -24.30 -8.06 -27.09
C GLU A 866 -23.71 -9.23 -27.88
N LYS A 867 -23.60 -9.11 -29.20
CA LYS A 867 -22.94 -10.08 -30.06
C LYS A 867 -21.43 -10.16 -29.78
N ARG A 868 -20.74 -8.99 -29.70
CA ARG A 868 -19.33 -8.89 -29.33
C ARG A 868 -19.06 -9.43 -27.92
N ALA A 869 -19.95 -9.15 -26.95
CA ALA A 869 -19.84 -9.68 -25.60
C ALA A 869 -20.00 -11.20 -25.55
N ARG A 870 -20.84 -11.80 -26.40
CA ARG A 870 -20.98 -13.26 -26.53
C ARG A 870 -19.75 -13.88 -27.20
N GLU A 871 -19.26 -13.28 -28.29
CA GLU A 871 -18.04 -13.71 -28.98
C GLU A 871 -16.81 -13.61 -28.05
N GLN A 872 -16.72 -12.57 -27.21
CA GLN A 872 -15.69 -12.40 -26.21
C GLN A 872 -15.81 -13.47 -25.10
N ALA A 873 -17.04 -13.78 -24.67
CA ALA A 873 -17.29 -14.82 -23.68
C ALA A 873 -16.98 -16.22 -24.20
N GLU A 874 -17.24 -16.49 -25.48
CA GLU A 874 -16.86 -17.74 -26.14
C GLU A 874 -15.34 -17.85 -26.31
N SER A 875 -14.68 -16.80 -26.78
CA SER A 875 -13.22 -16.73 -26.88
C SER A 875 -12.54 -16.88 -25.50
N ASN A 876 -13.09 -16.31 -24.44
CA ASN A 876 -12.59 -16.50 -23.07
C ASN A 876 -12.81 -17.94 -22.57
N LYS A 877 -13.88 -18.61 -22.97
CA LYS A 877 -14.10 -20.04 -22.68
C LYS A 877 -13.13 -20.94 -23.42
N GLU A 878 -12.84 -20.63 -24.68
CA GLU A 878 -11.84 -21.38 -25.46
C GLU A 878 -10.44 -21.16 -24.89
N MET A 879 -10.09 -19.92 -24.52
CA MET A 879 -8.81 -19.59 -23.86
C MET A 879 -8.68 -20.34 -22.53
N ALA A 880 -9.74 -20.38 -21.72
CA ALA A 880 -9.74 -21.12 -20.46
C ALA A 880 -9.61 -22.65 -20.69
N ALA A 881 -10.18 -23.18 -21.75
CA ALA A 881 -10.03 -24.61 -22.13
C ALA A 881 -8.59 -24.91 -22.58
N VAL A 882 -7.97 -24.02 -23.36
CA VAL A 882 -6.56 -24.15 -23.79
C VAL A 882 -5.62 -24.08 -22.59
N LEU A 883 -5.84 -23.12 -21.65
CA LEU A 883 -5.05 -23.01 -20.42
C LEU A 883 -5.16 -24.26 -19.56
N LYS A 884 -6.36 -24.78 -19.39
CA LYS A 884 -6.61 -26.02 -18.63
C LYS A 884 -5.96 -27.26 -19.28
N LYS A 885 -5.87 -27.26 -20.59
CA LYS A 885 -5.13 -28.30 -21.33
C LYS A 885 -3.62 -28.14 -21.12
N GLN A 886 -3.09 -26.92 -21.19
CA GLN A 886 -1.68 -26.66 -20.94
C GLN A 886 -1.27 -27.00 -19.50
N GLU A 887 -2.11 -26.67 -18.50
CA GLU A 887 -1.87 -27.05 -17.10
C GLU A 887 -1.85 -28.57 -16.91
N ASN A 888 -2.76 -29.32 -17.58
CA ASN A 888 -2.76 -30.76 -17.54
C ASN A 888 -1.52 -31.37 -18.22
N ASP A 889 -1.10 -30.80 -19.35
CA ASP A 889 0.10 -31.26 -20.05
C ASP A 889 1.39 -30.96 -19.27
N GLN A 890 1.47 -29.78 -18.62
CA GLN A 890 2.56 -29.45 -17.69
C GLN A 890 2.58 -30.37 -16.46
N ARG A 891 1.40 -30.74 -15.92
CA ARG A 891 1.30 -31.68 -14.81
C ARG A 891 1.76 -33.08 -15.20
N LYS A 892 1.40 -33.56 -16.41
CA LYS A 892 1.90 -34.81 -16.93
C LYS A 892 3.39 -34.82 -17.21
N ALA A 893 3.94 -33.70 -17.72
CA ALA A 893 5.37 -33.55 -17.94
C ALA A 893 6.14 -33.54 -16.61
N ALA A 894 5.63 -32.85 -15.58
CA ALA A 894 6.20 -32.86 -14.25
C ALA A 894 6.14 -34.25 -13.58
N GLU A 895 5.05 -35.02 -13.78
CA GLU A 895 4.97 -36.38 -13.29
C GLU A 895 5.94 -37.35 -14.05
N ALA A 896 6.17 -37.12 -15.34
CA ALA A 896 7.15 -37.88 -16.11
C ALA A 896 8.59 -37.57 -15.66
N ALA A 897 8.91 -36.28 -15.49
CA ALA A 897 10.22 -35.86 -14.97
C ALA A 897 10.49 -36.38 -13.56
N LYS A 898 9.47 -36.41 -12.67
CA LYS A 898 9.57 -37.05 -11.35
C LYS A 898 9.89 -38.54 -11.42
N LYS A 899 9.31 -39.27 -12.39
CA LYS A 899 9.59 -40.71 -12.61
C LYS A 899 11.01 -40.89 -13.12
N GLU A 900 11.46 -40.07 -14.01
CA GLU A 900 12.83 -40.15 -14.59
C GLU A 900 13.90 -39.80 -13.53
N ALA A 901 13.68 -38.76 -12.73
CA ALA A 901 14.55 -38.45 -11.62
C ALA A 901 14.64 -39.57 -10.56
N ALA A 902 13.51 -40.22 -10.26
CA ALA A 902 13.47 -41.37 -9.37
C ALA A 902 14.26 -42.56 -9.93
N ALA A 903 14.20 -42.80 -11.25
CA ALA A 903 14.97 -43.87 -11.90
C ALA A 903 16.49 -43.60 -11.89
N ILE A 904 16.92 -42.34 -12.09
CA ILE A 904 18.31 -41.94 -12.05
C ILE A 904 18.89 -42.11 -10.62
N VAL A 905 18.09 -41.72 -9.61
CA VAL A 905 18.50 -41.89 -8.18
C VAL A 905 18.57 -43.37 -7.81
N GLN A 906 17.67 -44.23 -8.29
CA GLN A 906 17.74 -45.66 -8.07
C GLN A 906 18.95 -46.30 -8.76
N ALA A 907 19.31 -45.83 -9.96
CA ALA A 907 20.51 -46.32 -10.67
C ALA A 907 21.78 -45.94 -9.94
N ALA A 908 21.88 -44.69 -9.47
CA ALA A 908 23.05 -44.19 -8.70
C ALA A 908 23.26 -44.92 -7.36
N LEU A 909 22.15 -45.29 -6.68
CA LEU A 909 22.23 -46.03 -5.42
C LEU A 909 22.53 -47.53 -5.67
N ALA A 910 22.17 -48.12 -6.82
CA ALA A 910 22.54 -49.46 -7.19
C ALA A 910 24.04 -49.58 -7.49
N GLU A 911 24.66 -48.58 -8.11
CA GLU A 911 26.12 -48.52 -8.32
C GLU A 911 26.89 -48.39 -7.00
N ASP A 912 26.39 -47.61 -6.04
CA ASP A 912 27.04 -47.42 -4.72
C ASP A 912 26.92 -48.67 -3.84
N CYS A 913 25.81 -49.46 -3.98
CA CYS A 913 25.66 -50.74 -3.29
C CYS A 913 26.60 -51.84 -3.84
N THR A 914 26.89 -51.87 -5.13
CA THR A 914 27.81 -52.84 -5.71
C THR A 914 29.28 -52.65 -5.29
N ASN A 915 29.67 -51.42 -5.01
CA ASN A 915 31.02 -51.08 -4.51
C ASN A 915 31.19 -51.29 -2.99
N ARG A 916 30.13 -51.38 -2.20
CA ARG A 916 30.18 -51.59 -0.74
C ARG A 916 30.02 -53.07 -0.32
N TYR A 917 29.60 -53.97 -1.20
CA TYR A 917 29.42 -55.41 -0.88
C TYR A 917 30.75 -56.19 -0.78
N SER A 918 31.89 -55.60 -1.13
CA SER A 918 33.20 -56.25 -1.06
C SER A 918 34.03 -55.97 0.15
N GLN A 919 33.63 -55.15 1.07
CA GLN A 919 34.36 -54.85 2.33
C GLN A 919 33.46 -54.59 3.52
N GLY A 920 33.26 -55.56 4.40
CA GLY A 920 32.89 -55.28 5.78
C GLY A 920 31.57 -55.79 6.33
N TYR A 921 31.37 -57.14 6.36
CA TYR A 921 30.29 -57.76 7.13
C TYR A 921 30.73 -58.04 8.60
N ALA A 922 31.28 -57.06 9.29
CA ALA A 922 31.62 -57.28 10.70
C ALA A 922 31.87 -55.95 11.43
N GLN A 923 30.90 -55.06 11.60
CA GLN A 923 30.88 -54.06 12.68
C GLN A 923 29.70 -53.11 12.58
N VAL A 924 28.48 -53.55 12.78
CA VAL A 924 27.35 -52.69 13.15
C VAL A 924 26.39 -53.43 14.08
N LYS A 925 26.77 -53.52 15.31
CA LYS A 925 25.82 -53.58 16.43
C LYS A 925 26.24 -52.46 17.37
N ASN A 926 25.33 -51.52 17.58
CA ASN A 926 25.39 -50.34 18.46
C ASN A 926 25.95 -49.07 17.85
N LYS A 927 25.08 -48.36 17.08
CA LYS A 927 25.04 -46.91 17.07
C LYS A 927 23.66 -46.45 16.64
N SER A 928 23.10 -45.49 17.34
CA SER A 928 21.87 -44.79 17.05
C SER A 928 21.91 -44.19 15.64
N PHE A 929 21.03 -44.60 14.75
CA PHE A 929 20.91 -44.06 13.41
C PHE A 929 20.14 -42.75 13.45
N GLN A 930 20.83 -41.65 13.15
CA GLN A 930 20.23 -40.47 12.53
C GLN A 930 20.25 -40.73 11.02
N SER A 931 19.11 -40.87 10.40
CA SER A 931 18.95 -41.01 8.95
C SER A 931 19.15 -39.66 8.27
N GLU A 932 20.36 -39.39 7.81
CA GLU A 932 20.65 -38.32 6.88
C GLU A 932 21.14 -38.91 5.55
N ALA A 933 20.22 -39.23 4.66
CA ALA A 933 20.49 -39.25 3.23
C ALA A 933 19.29 -38.58 2.54
N ILE A 934 19.28 -37.25 2.60
CA ILE A 934 18.34 -36.44 1.83
C ILE A 934 19.02 -36.11 0.51
N ILE A 935 18.46 -36.64 -0.60
CA ILE A 935 18.85 -36.22 -1.93
C ILE A 935 17.83 -35.16 -2.34
N GLU A 936 18.28 -33.97 -2.67
CA GLU A 936 17.47 -32.87 -3.18
C GLU A 936 17.70 -32.79 -4.69
N ASP A 937 16.63 -32.85 -5.50
CA ASP A 937 16.76 -32.72 -6.94
C ASP A 937 16.90 -31.26 -7.38
N SER A 938 17.20 -31.05 -8.66
CA SER A 938 17.37 -29.70 -9.23
C SER A 938 16.12 -28.79 -9.15
N PHE A 939 14.98 -29.30 -8.67
CA PHE A 939 13.75 -28.57 -8.44
C PHE A 939 13.43 -28.37 -6.96
N GLY A 940 14.36 -28.70 -6.04
CA GLY A 940 14.19 -28.57 -4.60
C GLY A 940 13.31 -29.67 -3.97
N THR A 941 13.03 -30.74 -4.69
CA THR A 941 12.24 -31.88 -4.16
C THR A 941 13.13 -32.79 -3.35
N ARG A 942 12.77 -33.07 -2.10
CA ARG A 942 13.52 -33.95 -1.20
C ARG A 942 13.00 -35.38 -1.33
N TRP A 943 13.94 -36.33 -1.51
CA TRP A 943 13.67 -37.75 -1.69
C TRP A 943 14.22 -38.52 -0.48
N LEU A 944 13.39 -39.44 0.05
CA LEU A 944 13.73 -40.27 1.20
C LEU A 944 13.58 -41.74 0.85
N GLN A 945 14.44 -42.59 1.42
CA GLN A 945 14.30 -44.04 1.29
C GLN A 945 13.40 -44.55 2.43
N CYS A 946 12.37 -45.33 2.08
CA CYS A 946 11.53 -45.96 3.07
C CYS A 946 12.25 -47.12 3.78
N GLU A 947 12.37 -47.06 5.09
CA GLU A 947 13.03 -48.09 5.90
C GLU A 947 12.33 -49.45 5.84
N CYS A 948 11.03 -49.49 5.48
CA CYS A 948 10.22 -50.70 5.46
C CYS A 948 10.25 -51.46 4.13
N CYS A 949 10.22 -50.72 2.97
CA CYS A 949 10.22 -51.33 1.64
C CYS A 949 11.47 -51.03 0.83
N GLY A 950 12.40 -50.18 1.31
CA GLY A 950 13.59 -49.79 0.59
C GLY A 950 13.38 -48.88 -0.63
N GLU A 951 12.13 -48.53 -0.98
CA GLU A 951 11.83 -47.68 -2.13
C GLU A 951 12.12 -46.22 -1.82
N ILE A 952 12.71 -45.49 -2.78
CA ILE A 952 12.96 -44.04 -2.68
C ILE A 952 11.70 -43.33 -3.17
N LYS A 953 11.19 -42.39 -2.34
CA LYS A 953 9.97 -41.64 -2.60
C LYS A 953 10.14 -40.19 -2.24
N CYS A 954 9.30 -39.31 -2.83
CA CYS A 954 9.23 -37.91 -2.47
C CYS A 954 8.87 -37.76 -0.98
N LYS A 955 9.40 -36.77 -0.31
CA LYS A 955 9.13 -36.49 1.11
C LYS A 955 7.62 -36.46 1.43
N ASP A 956 6.81 -36.01 0.50
CA ASP A 956 5.35 -35.88 0.66
C ASP A 956 4.62 -37.26 0.69
N ASP A 957 5.31 -38.34 0.28
CA ASP A 957 4.79 -39.71 0.34
C ASP A 957 5.02 -40.39 1.70
N PHE A 958 5.59 -39.66 2.67
CA PHE A 958 5.83 -40.16 4.03
C PHE A 958 4.84 -39.56 5.02
N SER A 959 4.16 -40.38 5.81
CA SER A 959 3.33 -39.96 6.91
C SER A 959 4.11 -39.97 8.22
N LEU A 960 3.94 -38.89 9.00
CA LEU A 960 4.41 -38.82 10.37
C LEU A 960 3.43 -39.62 11.25
N ILE A 961 3.72 -40.88 11.52
CA ILE A 961 2.96 -41.65 12.51
C ILE A 961 3.52 -41.30 13.88
N GLY A 962 2.86 -40.34 14.56
CA GLY A 962 3.14 -40.00 15.96
C GLY A 962 2.48 -41.02 16.91
N ARG A 963 3.24 -41.96 17.44
CA ARG A 963 2.87 -42.64 18.70
C ARG A 963 3.80 -42.15 19.80
N ARG A 964 3.17 -41.79 20.94
CA ARG A 964 3.83 -41.37 22.16
C ARG A 964 4.97 -42.34 22.51
N ASN A 965 6.19 -41.79 22.67
CA ASN A 965 7.40 -42.43 23.16
C ASN A 965 8.25 -43.29 22.22
N ARG A 966 8.29 -43.05 20.89
CA ARG A 966 9.36 -43.52 20.02
C ARG A 966 9.78 -42.46 19.01
N PRO A 967 11.08 -42.37 18.64
CA PRO A 967 11.52 -41.44 17.61
C PRO A 967 10.84 -41.77 16.27
N SER A 968 10.48 -40.75 15.52
CA SER A 968 9.78 -40.86 14.23
C SER A 968 10.61 -41.67 13.23
N ILE A 969 10.09 -42.81 12.83
CA ILE A 969 10.61 -43.63 11.75
C ILE A 969 9.95 -43.15 10.46
N GLY A 970 10.72 -42.76 9.44
CA GLY A 970 10.22 -42.36 8.14
C GLY A 970 9.71 -43.60 7.36
N VAL A 971 8.42 -43.84 7.39
CA VAL A 971 7.76 -44.93 6.63
C VAL A 971 6.84 -44.33 5.57
N CYS A 972 6.94 -44.78 4.32
CA CYS A 972 6.07 -44.27 3.28
C CYS A 972 4.59 -44.65 3.52
N ASN A 973 3.67 -43.78 3.01
CA ASN A 973 2.21 -43.95 3.20
C ASN A 973 1.68 -45.32 2.81
N LYS A 974 2.32 -46.05 1.83
CA LYS A 974 1.93 -47.38 1.41
C LYS A 974 2.30 -48.44 2.45
N CYS A 975 3.43 -48.28 3.14
CA CYS A 975 3.84 -49.21 4.19
C CYS A 975 3.17 -48.87 5.51
N ALA A 976 2.88 -47.60 5.79
CA ALA A 976 2.13 -47.15 6.96
C ALA A 976 0.74 -47.81 7.03
N ARG A 977 0.02 -47.88 5.90
CA ARG A 977 -1.31 -48.52 5.82
C ARG A 977 -1.27 -50.07 5.98
N LYS A 978 -0.08 -50.68 5.98
CA LYS A 978 0.05 -52.13 6.24
C LYS A 978 0.52 -52.43 7.66
N LEU A 979 0.91 -51.39 8.43
CA LEU A 979 1.34 -51.52 9.81
C LEU A 979 0.23 -51.16 10.81
N ASP A 980 -0.88 -50.54 10.32
CA ASP A 980 -2.16 -50.46 11.01
C ASP A 980 -3.01 -51.71 10.68
#